data_989e08d18c3f1d2600d7ba3b5fd5f871
#
_entry.id   989e08d18c3f1d2600d7ba3b5fd5f871
#
_cell.length_a   1.000
_cell.length_b   1.000
_cell.length_c   1.000
_cell.angle_alpha   90.00
_cell.angle_beta   90.00
_cell.angle_gamma   90.00
#
_symmetry.space_group_name_H-M   'P 1'
#
loop_
_entity.id
_entity.type
_entity.pdbx_description
1 polymer ?
#
loop_
_entity_poly.entity_id
_entity_poly.type
_entity_poly.pdbx_seq_one_letter_code
_entity_poly.pdbx_strand_id
1 'polypeptide(L)'
;MKFVIKHEIRGRIRFHIAQKNMSYREADILQYYLDSMKHVSSAKVNRSTCDAVVCYEGSREVMITALRRFHYETADVPESYLENSGRQVNEEYKEKLVDKVLMRCINRMFLPMPIANTLTAIRSVKYITNGLKTLANRKIEVPVLDGTAIGVSVFRGDFQTAGSIMFLLGIGEILEEWTHKKSVGDLARSMSLNIGKVWLKKDGQEVQVSAESIHVDDEIVIHVGNVIPFDGTVVDGDAMVNQASMTGEPLPVHKQADSYVYAGTVLEEGELCIRVRQVGGSSRYEKVVTMIEESEKLKSSLESKASHLADKLVPYTLLGTAATYLFTRNVTKALSVLMVDFSCALKLAMPISVLSAIRQASKSSITVKGGKFLEAMAEADTIVFDKTGTLTKAAPRVVDVVSFCNESSDELLRIAACLEEHFPHSMARAVVDAASEKNLVHEEVHSKVSYIVAHGISTTVEGRKTIIGSYHFVFEDEGCVVPEGMQEKFDALPEEYSHLYMAVEGRLVAVICIEDPIRDEAADVIRTLKELGFAKVVMMTGDSERTACAIARKVGVDEYYSEVLPEDKASYVERAKAEEHKVIMIGDGINDSPALSAADIGIAISDGAEIAREIADITVGADNLNELITLRKISTALTRRIRRNYRTIVGFNTGLIVLGVAGVIQPTTSALMHNTSTLAIGLHSMKDLVL
;
A
#
# COMPACT_ATOMS: atom_id res chain seq x y z
N MET A 1 -28.82 -19.36 8.32
CA MET A 1 -28.21 -19.90 9.56
C MET A 1 -29.15 -19.76 10.74
N LYS A 2 -29.18 -20.75 11.69
CA LYS A 2 -29.94 -20.64 12.95
C LYS A 2 -29.02 -20.13 14.06
N PHE A 3 -29.42 -19.09 14.79
CA PHE A 3 -28.64 -18.50 15.88
C PHE A 3 -29.52 -17.90 16.98
N VAL A 4 -28.94 -17.68 18.15
CA VAL A 4 -29.56 -17.04 19.31
C VAL A 4 -28.71 -15.85 19.74
N ILE A 5 -29.33 -14.69 19.92
CA ILE A 5 -28.64 -13.50 20.41
C ILE A 5 -28.39 -13.69 21.91
N LYS A 6 -27.12 -13.69 22.32
CA LYS A 6 -26.69 -13.80 23.71
C LYS A 6 -26.56 -12.44 24.41
N HIS A 7 -26.12 -11.45 23.68
CA HIS A 7 -25.90 -10.10 24.21
C HIS A 7 -25.95 -9.09 23.07
N GLU A 8 -26.55 -7.93 23.32
CA GLU A 8 -26.66 -6.86 22.34
C GLU A 8 -26.55 -5.50 23.03
N ILE A 9 -25.76 -4.62 22.42
CA ILE A 9 -25.71 -3.19 22.71
C ILE A 9 -25.70 -2.44 21.38
N ARG A 10 -25.96 -1.15 21.39
CA ARG A 10 -25.99 -0.35 20.16
C ARG A 10 -24.66 -0.47 19.40
N GLY A 11 -24.71 -0.91 18.15
CA GLY A 11 -23.54 -1.12 17.28
C GLY A 11 -22.72 -2.40 17.57
N ARG A 12 -23.15 -3.27 18.52
CA ARG A 12 -22.45 -4.53 18.78
C ARG A 12 -23.42 -5.63 19.19
N ILE A 13 -23.34 -6.76 18.51
CA ILE A 13 -24.15 -7.94 18.78
C ILE A 13 -23.26 -9.17 19.02
N ARG A 14 -23.60 -9.97 20.03
CA ARG A 14 -23.03 -11.29 20.25
C ARG A 14 -24.13 -12.34 20.04
N PHE A 15 -23.92 -13.29 19.16
CA PHE A 15 -24.86 -14.35 18.91
C PHE A 15 -24.18 -15.72 18.99
N HIS A 16 -24.96 -16.71 19.35
CA HIS A 16 -24.58 -18.12 19.41
C HIS A 16 -25.18 -18.86 18.23
N ILE A 17 -24.36 -19.58 17.50
CA ILE A 17 -24.78 -20.38 16.36
C ILE A 17 -25.27 -21.72 16.87
N ALA A 18 -26.48 -22.11 16.44
CA ALA A 18 -27.14 -23.32 16.92
C ALA A 18 -26.57 -24.59 16.26
N GLN A 19 -25.28 -24.86 16.54
CA GLN A 19 -24.61 -26.11 16.11
C GLN A 19 -23.75 -26.64 17.27
N LYS A 20 -23.56 -27.99 17.32
CA LYS A 20 -22.82 -28.62 18.43
C LYS A 20 -21.32 -28.37 18.35
N ASN A 21 -20.75 -28.40 17.18
CA ASN A 21 -19.33 -28.18 16.90
C ASN A 21 -19.21 -27.34 15.64
N MET A 22 -18.20 -26.51 15.60
CA MET A 22 -17.84 -25.71 14.44
C MET A 22 -16.43 -26.12 13.98
N SER A 23 -16.28 -26.47 12.72
CA SER A 23 -14.96 -26.75 12.12
C SER A 23 -14.16 -25.45 11.95
N TYR A 24 -12.84 -25.55 11.71
CA TYR A 24 -12.02 -24.37 11.39
C TYR A 24 -12.53 -23.71 10.11
N ARG A 25 -12.80 -24.51 9.07
CA ARG A 25 -13.32 -24.06 7.79
C ARG A 25 -14.64 -23.29 7.93
N GLU A 26 -15.61 -23.82 8.66
CA GLU A 26 -16.88 -23.13 8.93
C GLU A 26 -16.68 -21.81 9.70
N ALA A 27 -15.78 -21.80 10.68
CA ALA A 27 -15.49 -20.58 11.43
C ALA A 27 -14.83 -19.51 10.56
N ASP A 28 -14.00 -19.90 9.61
CA ASP A 28 -13.32 -18.99 8.68
C ASP A 28 -14.28 -18.51 7.57
N ILE A 29 -15.13 -19.38 7.03
CA ILE A 29 -16.20 -18.99 6.10
C ILE A 29 -17.13 -17.94 6.75
N LEU A 30 -17.57 -18.18 7.97
CA LEU A 30 -18.42 -17.22 8.67
C LEU A 30 -17.69 -15.92 8.99
N GLN A 31 -16.42 -16.00 9.37
CA GLN A 31 -15.58 -14.81 9.63
C GLN A 31 -15.45 -13.96 8.37
N TYR A 32 -15.10 -14.58 7.24
CA TYR A 32 -14.97 -13.90 5.95
C TYR A 32 -16.28 -13.24 5.53
N TYR A 33 -17.40 -13.98 5.60
CA TYR A 33 -18.72 -13.46 5.28
C TYR A 33 -19.10 -12.23 6.12
N LEU A 34 -18.80 -12.26 7.43
CA LEU A 34 -19.09 -11.14 8.32
C LEU A 34 -18.19 -9.92 8.03
N ASP A 35 -16.88 -10.16 7.80
CA ASP A 35 -15.91 -9.10 7.53
C ASP A 35 -16.11 -8.47 6.13
N SER A 36 -16.72 -9.22 5.17
CA SER A 36 -17.04 -8.70 3.82
C SER A 36 -18.29 -7.81 3.78
N MET A 37 -19.08 -7.76 4.86
CA MET A 37 -20.30 -6.94 4.89
C MET A 37 -19.99 -5.44 5.00
N LYS A 38 -20.58 -4.64 4.11
CA LYS A 38 -20.35 -3.18 4.00
C LYS A 38 -20.60 -2.38 5.30
N HIS A 39 -21.39 -2.91 6.23
CA HIS A 39 -21.77 -2.25 7.47
C HIS A 39 -21.13 -2.87 8.73
N VAL A 40 -20.20 -3.79 8.56
CA VAL A 40 -19.49 -4.42 9.67
C VAL A 40 -18.13 -3.76 9.84
N SER A 41 -17.90 -3.15 11.00
CA SER A 41 -16.60 -2.56 11.33
C SER A 41 -15.62 -3.60 11.90
N SER A 42 -16.10 -4.65 12.54
CA SER A 42 -15.28 -5.80 12.95
C SER A 42 -16.14 -7.00 13.31
N ALA A 43 -15.67 -8.19 12.99
CA ALA A 43 -16.28 -9.44 13.44
C ALA A 43 -15.25 -10.34 14.12
N LYS A 44 -15.70 -11.19 15.03
CA LYS A 44 -14.89 -12.22 15.69
C LYS A 44 -15.69 -13.46 15.95
N VAL A 45 -15.38 -14.53 15.24
CA VAL A 45 -16.01 -15.85 15.41
C VAL A 45 -15.15 -16.73 16.31
N ASN A 46 -15.77 -17.29 17.35
CA ASN A 46 -15.12 -18.21 18.26
C ASN A 46 -15.62 -19.63 18.01
N ARG A 47 -14.76 -20.48 17.46
CA ARG A 47 -15.04 -21.87 17.12
C ARG A 47 -15.49 -22.70 18.35
N SER A 48 -14.73 -22.61 19.43
CA SER A 48 -14.94 -23.46 20.62
C SER A 48 -16.27 -23.20 21.33
N THR A 49 -16.78 -21.98 21.27
CA THR A 49 -18.06 -21.61 21.90
C THR A 49 -19.20 -21.48 20.90
N CYS A 50 -18.91 -21.62 19.60
CA CYS A 50 -19.84 -21.34 18.50
C CYS A 50 -20.52 -19.97 18.60
N ASP A 51 -19.78 -18.97 19.15
CA ASP A 51 -20.26 -17.61 19.28
C ASP A 51 -19.59 -16.70 18.24
N ALA A 52 -20.32 -15.71 17.77
CA ALA A 52 -19.74 -14.61 17.01
C ALA A 52 -20.08 -13.26 17.65
N VAL A 53 -19.13 -12.35 17.63
CA VAL A 53 -19.30 -10.96 18.07
C VAL A 53 -19.08 -10.08 16.84
N VAL A 54 -20.06 -9.25 16.54
CA VAL A 54 -20.04 -8.35 15.38
C VAL A 54 -20.25 -6.93 15.86
N CYS A 55 -19.34 -6.04 15.48
CA CYS A 55 -19.52 -4.60 15.62
C CYS A 55 -19.97 -4.06 14.24
N TYR A 56 -21.03 -3.27 14.20
CA TYR A 56 -21.64 -2.83 12.96
C TYR A 56 -22.16 -1.39 13.07
N GLU A 57 -22.23 -0.73 11.90
CA GLU A 57 -22.81 0.58 11.74
C GLU A 57 -24.09 0.47 10.91
N GLY A 58 -25.16 1.19 11.31
CA GLY A 58 -26.43 1.18 10.58
C GLY A 58 -27.54 0.33 11.24
N SER A 59 -28.44 -0.22 10.42
CA SER A 59 -29.65 -0.88 10.91
C SER A 59 -29.40 -2.32 11.41
N ARG A 60 -29.85 -2.59 12.63
CA ARG A 60 -29.87 -3.93 13.26
C ARG A 60 -30.56 -4.98 12.39
N GLU A 61 -31.66 -4.60 11.73
CA GLU A 61 -32.48 -5.55 10.95
C GLU A 61 -31.78 -6.03 9.69
N VAL A 62 -30.95 -5.17 9.08
CA VAL A 62 -30.12 -5.54 7.93
C VAL A 62 -29.14 -6.64 8.33
N MET A 63 -28.47 -6.46 9.47
CA MET A 63 -27.53 -7.46 10.02
C MET A 63 -28.22 -8.79 10.33
N ILE A 64 -29.35 -8.77 11.01
CA ILE A 64 -30.07 -10.00 11.35
C ILE A 64 -30.60 -10.72 10.10
N THR A 65 -31.05 -9.98 9.10
CA THR A 65 -31.53 -10.56 7.84
C THR A 65 -30.39 -11.23 7.08
N ALA A 66 -29.23 -10.58 7.01
CA ALA A 66 -28.04 -11.15 6.40
C ALA A 66 -27.60 -12.44 7.11
N LEU A 67 -27.54 -12.43 8.45
CA LEU A 67 -27.21 -13.64 9.23
C LEU A 67 -28.21 -14.79 9.03
N ARG A 68 -29.49 -14.50 8.89
CA ARG A 68 -30.51 -15.53 8.61
C ARG A 68 -30.34 -16.17 7.24
N ARG A 69 -29.93 -15.38 6.23
CA ARG A 69 -29.71 -15.84 4.85
C ARG A 69 -28.40 -16.60 4.67
N PHE A 70 -27.47 -16.46 5.58
CA PHE A 70 -26.16 -17.12 5.49
C PHE A 70 -26.26 -18.65 5.52
N HIS A 71 -25.55 -19.30 4.60
CA HIS A 71 -25.35 -20.75 4.54
C HIS A 71 -23.89 -21.02 4.17
N TYR A 72 -23.24 -21.97 4.84
CA TYR A 72 -21.84 -22.32 4.61
C TYR A 72 -21.55 -22.83 3.18
N GLU A 73 -22.50 -23.50 2.56
CA GLU A 73 -22.35 -24.12 1.23
C GLU A 73 -22.50 -23.10 0.08
N THR A 74 -23.17 -21.99 0.33
CA THR A 74 -23.42 -20.94 -0.67
C THR A 74 -22.60 -19.67 -0.45
N ALA A 75 -21.78 -19.64 0.60
CA ALA A 75 -20.89 -18.52 0.85
C ALA A 75 -19.69 -18.63 -0.11
N ASP A 76 -19.56 -17.63 -0.98
CA ASP A 76 -18.43 -17.51 -1.88
C ASP A 76 -17.22 -17.01 -1.08
N VAL A 77 -16.32 -17.93 -0.75
CA VAL A 77 -15.11 -17.66 0.04
C VAL A 77 -13.91 -18.23 -0.70
N PRO A 78 -12.92 -17.40 -1.05
CA PRO A 78 -11.74 -17.87 -1.74
C PRO A 78 -11.05 -19.03 -1.01
N GLU A 79 -10.73 -20.10 -1.72
CA GLU A 79 -10.06 -21.28 -1.13
C GLU A 79 -8.71 -20.88 -0.51
N SER A 80 -8.00 -19.95 -1.12
CA SER A 80 -6.75 -19.35 -0.60
C SER A 80 -6.91 -18.69 0.77
N TYR A 81 -8.07 -18.10 1.07
CA TYR A 81 -8.37 -17.55 2.39
C TYR A 81 -8.54 -18.67 3.43
N LEU A 82 -9.15 -19.79 3.02
CA LEU A 82 -9.41 -20.93 3.89
C LEU A 82 -8.13 -21.74 4.18
N GLU A 83 -7.29 -21.95 3.18
CA GLU A 83 -6.01 -22.67 3.31
C GLU A 83 -5.01 -21.94 4.22
N ASN A 84 -5.02 -20.60 4.23
CA ASN A 84 -4.10 -19.77 5.02
C ASN A 84 -4.78 -19.15 6.24
N SER A 85 -5.72 -19.86 6.85
CA SER A 85 -6.45 -19.32 7.99
C SER A 85 -5.51 -19.14 9.20
N GLY A 86 -5.55 -17.96 9.82
CA GLY A 86 -4.74 -17.68 10.99
C GLY A 86 -5.08 -18.57 12.20
N ARG A 87 -6.18 -19.30 12.14
CA ARG A 87 -6.59 -20.29 13.15
C ARG A 87 -5.80 -21.59 12.98
N GLN A 88 -5.63 -22.04 11.77
CA GLN A 88 -4.84 -23.24 11.46
C GLN A 88 -3.37 -23.00 11.86
N VAL A 89 -2.80 -21.86 11.50
CA VAL A 89 -1.46 -21.46 11.93
C VAL A 89 -1.35 -21.44 13.46
N ASN A 90 -2.31 -20.85 14.18
CA ASN A 90 -2.28 -20.80 15.63
C ASN A 90 -2.31 -22.21 16.29
N GLU A 91 -3.09 -23.15 15.77
CA GLU A 91 -3.14 -24.51 16.32
C GLU A 91 -1.88 -25.31 15.99
N GLU A 92 -1.34 -25.20 14.78
CA GLU A 92 -0.08 -25.85 14.40
C GLU A 92 1.07 -25.45 15.36
N TYR A 93 1.23 -24.14 15.61
CA TYR A 93 2.29 -23.68 16.51
C TYR A 93 2.00 -23.97 17.98
N LYS A 94 0.74 -24.01 18.40
CA LYS A 94 0.34 -24.44 19.72
C LYS A 94 0.65 -25.92 19.94
N GLU A 95 0.38 -26.79 18.95
CA GLU A 95 0.74 -28.20 19.00
C GLU A 95 2.27 -28.34 19.10
N LYS A 96 3.06 -27.66 18.24
CA LYS A 96 4.52 -27.65 18.33
C LYS A 96 5.04 -27.24 19.71
N LEU A 97 4.43 -26.22 20.32
CA LEU A 97 4.79 -25.77 21.67
C LEU A 97 4.45 -26.82 22.74
N VAL A 98 3.23 -27.37 22.67
CA VAL A 98 2.75 -28.38 23.61
C VAL A 98 3.64 -29.64 23.52
N ASP A 99 3.91 -30.12 22.32
CA ASP A 99 4.78 -31.28 22.08
C ASP A 99 6.20 -31.05 22.64
N LYS A 100 6.77 -29.86 22.42
CA LYS A 100 8.10 -29.54 22.95
C LYS A 100 8.14 -29.50 24.45
N VAL A 101 7.11 -28.94 25.10
CA VAL A 101 6.97 -28.91 26.56
C VAL A 101 6.73 -30.32 27.11
N LEU A 102 5.80 -31.07 26.49
CA LEU A 102 5.46 -32.42 26.89
C LEU A 102 6.69 -33.37 26.80
N MET A 103 7.41 -33.33 25.68
CA MET A 103 8.63 -34.10 25.49
C MET A 103 9.72 -33.74 26.53
N ARG A 104 9.83 -32.48 26.91
CA ARG A 104 10.71 -32.06 28.00
C ARG A 104 10.30 -32.67 29.35
N CYS A 105 9.01 -32.63 29.65
CA CYS A 105 8.48 -33.22 30.89
C CYS A 105 8.67 -34.73 30.91
N ILE A 106 8.37 -35.44 29.82
CA ILE A 106 8.54 -36.88 29.69
C ILE A 106 10.02 -37.25 29.86
N ASN A 107 10.91 -36.55 29.13
CA ASN A 107 12.35 -36.81 29.23
C ASN A 107 12.88 -36.60 30.66
N ARG A 108 12.38 -35.60 31.39
CA ARG A 108 12.78 -35.31 32.76
C ARG A 108 12.23 -36.30 33.79
N MET A 109 11.04 -36.86 33.53
CA MET A 109 10.37 -37.76 34.50
C MET A 109 10.72 -39.22 34.29
N PHE A 110 10.94 -39.67 33.05
CA PHE A 110 11.03 -41.07 32.71
C PHE A 110 12.40 -41.50 32.17
N LEU A 111 13.28 -40.58 31.71
CA LEU A 111 14.59 -40.97 31.22
C LEU A 111 15.63 -41.06 32.35
N PRO A 112 16.38 -42.20 32.45
CA PRO A 112 17.54 -42.27 33.33
C PRO A 112 18.59 -41.19 33.00
N MET A 113 19.20 -40.60 34.02
CA MET A 113 20.15 -39.49 33.87
C MET A 113 21.26 -39.73 32.81
N PRO A 114 21.91 -40.93 32.72
CA PRO A 114 22.93 -41.15 31.69
C PRO A 114 22.38 -41.02 30.26
N ILE A 115 21.16 -41.53 30.01
CA ILE A 115 20.50 -41.47 28.70
C ILE A 115 20.12 -40.03 28.38
N ALA A 116 19.55 -39.30 29.37
CA ALA A 116 19.17 -37.89 29.20
C ALA A 116 20.40 -37.02 28.91
N ASN A 117 21.53 -37.26 29.56
CA ASN A 117 22.77 -36.53 29.34
C ASN A 117 23.34 -36.82 27.94
N THR A 118 23.36 -38.09 27.52
CA THR A 118 23.82 -38.49 26.18
C THR A 118 22.95 -37.84 25.10
N LEU A 119 21.62 -37.84 25.27
CA LEU A 119 20.69 -37.21 24.33
C LEU A 119 20.91 -35.69 24.26
N THR A 120 21.17 -35.06 25.41
CA THR A 120 21.50 -33.62 25.49
C THR A 120 22.83 -33.34 24.77
N ALA A 121 23.85 -34.15 24.94
CA ALA A 121 25.11 -34.02 24.22
C ALA A 121 24.93 -34.17 22.70
N ILE A 122 24.15 -35.14 22.25
CA ILE A 122 23.85 -35.31 20.80
C ILE A 122 23.13 -34.10 20.24
N ARG A 123 22.12 -33.60 20.94
CA ARG A 123 21.35 -32.41 20.50
C ARG A 123 22.18 -31.12 20.48
N SER A 124 23.17 -31.01 21.37
CA SER A 124 24.05 -29.84 21.42
C SER A 124 24.95 -29.70 20.19
N VAL A 125 25.24 -30.81 19.49
CA VAL A 125 26.09 -30.81 18.28
C VAL A 125 25.54 -29.86 17.22
N LYS A 126 24.23 -29.82 17.02
CA LYS A 126 23.58 -28.90 16.06
C LYS A 126 23.95 -27.43 16.35
N TYR A 127 23.84 -26.99 17.57
CA TYR A 127 24.09 -25.58 17.97
C TYR A 127 25.59 -25.26 17.92
N ILE A 128 26.44 -26.17 18.40
CA ILE A 128 27.92 -26.02 18.36
C ILE A 128 28.39 -25.93 16.90
N THR A 129 27.92 -26.83 16.03
CA THR A 129 28.33 -26.84 14.62
C THR A 129 27.84 -25.60 13.89
N ASN A 130 26.64 -25.08 14.19
CA ASN A 130 26.15 -23.84 13.62
C ASN A 130 27.00 -22.63 14.05
N GLY A 131 27.34 -22.55 15.34
CA GLY A 131 28.26 -21.52 15.84
C GLY A 131 29.64 -21.58 15.15
N LEU A 132 30.22 -22.78 15.01
CA LEU A 132 31.48 -22.96 14.33
C LEU A 132 31.44 -22.64 12.83
N LYS A 133 30.35 -22.99 12.14
CA LYS A 133 30.14 -22.63 10.73
C LYS A 133 30.04 -21.10 10.55
N THR A 134 29.33 -20.42 11.44
CA THR A 134 29.22 -18.96 11.43
C THR A 134 30.58 -18.31 11.62
N LEU A 135 31.36 -18.83 12.55
CA LEU A 135 32.73 -18.36 12.81
C LEU A 135 33.69 -18.65 11.64
N ALA A 136 33.57 -19.85 11.01
CA ALA A 136 34.33 -20.20 9.83
C ALA A 136 34.05 -19.25 8.63
N ASN A 137 32.83 -18.75 8.54
CA ASN A 137 32.45 -17.74 7.56
C ASN A 137 32.90 -16.30 7.96
N ARG A 138 33.75 -16.16 8.94
CA ARG A 138 34.28 -14.89 9.50
C ARG A 138 33.16 -13.94 10.02
N LYS A 139 32.04 -14.53 10.45
CA LYS A 139 30.91 -13.77 11.03
C LYS A 139 30.84 -14.07 12.53
N ILE A 140 30.58 -13.04 13.33
CA ILE A 140 30.35 -13.15 14.77
C ILE A 140 28.92 -12.72 15.03
N GLU A 141 28.00 -13.67 14.96
CA GLU A 141 26.56 -13.50 15.08
C GLU A 141 26.00 -14.39 16.21
N VAL A 142 24.71 -14.29 16.51
CA VAL A 142 24.01 -15.01 17.60
C VAL A 142 24.32 -16.52 17.67
N PRO A 143 24.41 -17.28 16.56
CA PRO A 143 24.75 -18.71 16.64
C PRO A 143 26.11 -19.00 17.34
N VAL A 144 27.04 -18.03 17.33
CA VAL A 144 28.31 -18.14 18.05
C VAL A 144 28.10 -18.03 19.56
N LEU A 145 27.21 -17.16 20.02
CA LEU A 145 26.85 -17.04 21.44
C LEU A 145 26.19 -18.32 21.93
N ASP A 146 25.18 -18.82 21.22
CA ASP A 146 24.45 -20.04 21.58
C ASP A 146 25.36 -21.26 21.60
N GLY A 147 26.16 -21.43 20.55
CA GLY A 147 27.14 -22.53 20.45
C GLY A 147 28.16 -22.49 21.57
N THR A 148 28.62 -21.28 21.97
CA THR A 148 29.57 -21.10 23.07
C THR A 148 28.93 -21.45 24.42
N ALA A 149 27.72 -20.92 24.68
CA ALA A 149 27.02 -21.18 25.94
C ALA A 149 26.69 -22.66 26.15
N ILE A 150 26.16 -23.30 25.12
CA ILE A 150 25.85 -24.74 25.14
C ILE A 150 27.14 -25.57 25.23
N GLY A 151 28.17 -25.26 24.43
CA GLY A 151 29.43 -25.94 24.39
C GLY A 151 30.16 -25.91 25.74
N VAL A 152 30.27 -24.76 26.39
CA VAL A 152 30.87 -24.59 27.71
C VAL A 152 30.08 -25.37 28.77
N SER A 153 28.77 -25.38 28.72
CA SER A 153 27.92 -26.12 29.66
C SER A 153 28.12 -27.63 29.52
N VAL A 154 28.14 -28.17 28.30
CA VAL A 154 28.38 -29.59 28.00
C VAL A 154 29.80 -30.00 28.41
N PHE A 155 30.81 -29.19 28.09
CA PHE A 155 32.20 -29.47 28.45
C PHE A 155 32.40 -29.56 29.98
N ARG A 156 31.66 -28.80 30.76
CA ARG A 156 31.66 -28.86 32.23
C ARG A 156 30.83 -30.01 32.81
N GLY A 157 30.16 -30.80 31.99
CA GLY A 157 29.25 -31.84 32.44
C GLY A 157 27.89 -31.30 32.97
N ASP A 158 27.62 -30.01 32.80
CA ASP A 158 26.32 -29.40 33.19
C ASP A 158 25.29 -29.55 32.07
N PHE A 159 24.89 -30.82 31.86
CA PHE A 159 23.87 -31.14 30.84
C PHE A 159 22.50 -30.58 31.16
N GLN A 160 22.20 -30.27 32.42
CA GLN A 160 20.94 -29.70 32.83
C GLN A 160 20.80 -28.25 32.33
N THR A 161 21.85 -27.45 32.50
CA THR A 161 21.93 -26.10 31.98
C THR A 161 21.90 -26.09 30.45
N ALA A 162 22.76 -26.91 29.80
CA ALA A 162 22.77 -27.03 28.35
C ALA A 162 21.40 -27.40 27.77
N GLY A 163 20.72 -28.40 28.35
CA GLY A 163 19.42 -28.85 27.94
C GLY A 163 18.31 -27.75 28.17
N SER A 164 18.47 -26.94 29.22
CA SER A 164 17.53 -25.84 29.50
C SER A 164 17.69 -24.68 28.49
N ILE A 165 18.94 -24.35 28.15
CA ILE A 165 19.27 -23.37 27.11
C ILE A 165 18.67 -23.80 25.77
N MET A 166 18.98 -25.02 25.29
CA MET A 166 18.42 -25.53 24.02
C MET A 166 16.91 -25.60 24.00
N PHE A 167 16.27 -25.88 25.13
CA PHE A 167 14.82 -25.88 25.26
C PHE A 167 14.25 -24.46 25.08
N LEU A 168 14.83 -23.48 25.78
CA LEU A 168 14.38 -22.09 25.73
C LEU A 168 14.62 -21.46 24.34
N LEU A 169 15.77 -21.73 23.73
CA LEU A 169 16.04 -21.29 22.35
C LEU A 169 15.01 -21.85 21.38
N GLY A 170 14.73 -23.14 21.47
CA GLY A 170 13.75 -23.71 20.56
C GLY A 170 12.29 -23.34 20.86
N ILE A 171 11.94 -22.89 22.06
CA ILE A 171 10.67 -22.23 22.32
C ILE A 171 10.68 -20.85 21.64
N GLY A 172 11.77 -20.10 21.78
CA GLY A 172 11.97 -18.81 21.13
C GLY A 172 11.79 -18.89 19.60
N GLU A 173 12.47 -19.83 18.95
CA GLU A 173 12.35 -20.08 17.51
C GLU A 173 10.90 -20.33 17.07
N ILE A 174 10.15 -21.19 17.80
CA ILE A 174 8.74 -21.49 17.50
C ILE A 174 7.86 -20.23 17.65
N LEU A 175 8.06 -19.44 18.71
CA LEU A 175 7.30 -18.22 18.95
C LEU A 175 7.61 -17.12 17.93
N GLU A 176 8.86 -17.01 17.53
CA GLU A 176 9.32 -16.07 16.49
C GLU A 176 8.67 -16.40 15.15
N GLU A 177 8.78 -17.66 14.70
CA GLU A 177 8.18 -18.14 13.46
C GLU A 177 6.64 -17.97 13.46
N TRP A 178 5.98 -18.32 14.59
CA TRP A 178 4.54 -18.10 14.75
C TRP A 178 4.16 -16.64 14.62
N THR A 179 4.89 -15.74 15.31
CA THR A 179 4.59 -14.31 15.34
C THR A 179 4.74 -13.71 13.94
N HIS A 180 5.80 -14.11 13.23
CA HIS A 180 6.05 -13.69 11.85
C HIS A 180 4.94 -14.17 10.90
N LYS A 181 4.68 -15.47 10.83
CA LYS A 181 3.63 -16.04 9.96
C LYS A 181 2.24 -15.47 10.26
N LYS A 182 1.92 -15.28 11.54
CA LYS A 182 0.65 -14.65 11.92
C LYS A 182 0.55 -13.22 11.44
N SER A 183 1.62 -12.43 11.55
CA SER A 183 1.64 -11.04 11.11
C SER A 183 1.45 -10.92 9.60
N VAL A 184 2.17 -11.72 8.82
CA VAL A 184 2.04 -11.80 7.35
C VAL A 184 0.63 -12.25 6.97
N GLY A 185 0.10 -13.30 7.58
CA GLY A 185 -1.25 -13.80 7.30
C GLY A 185 -2.36 -12.80 7.67
N ASP A 186 -2.21 -12.05 8.76
CA ASP A 186 -3.16 -11.02 9.15
C ASP A 186 -3.14 -9.84 8.16
N LEU A 187 -1.96 -9.46 7.66
CA LEU A 187 -1.81 -8.43 6.62
C LEU A 187 -2.40 -8.91 5.28
N ALA A 188 -2.03 -10.10 4.82
CA ALA A 188 -2.52 -10.67 3.57
C ALA A 188 -4.06 -10.75 3.55
N ARG A 189 -4.68 -11.16 4.66
CA ARG A 189 -6.14 -11.16 4.79
C ARG A 189 -6.75 -9.76 4.73
N SER A 190 -6.15 -8.80 5.40
CA SER A 190 -6.64 -7.41 5.35
C SER A 190 -6.61 -6.85 3.93
N MET A 191 -5.58 -7.18 3.15
CA MET A 191 -5.43 -6.70 1.77
C MET A 191 -6.26 -7.50 0.75
N SER A 192 -6.54 -8.78 0.99
CA SER A 192 -7.33 -9.63 0.08
C SER A 192 -8.84 -9.34 0.10
N LEU A 193 -9.34 -8.61 1.09
CA LEU A 193 -10.75 -8.20 1.17
C LEU A 193 -11.14 -7.14 0.12
N ASN A 194 -10.17 -6.49 -0.52
CA ASN A 194 -10.41 -5.53 -1.62
C ASN A 194 -10.42 -6.26 -2.97
N ILE A 195 -11.57 -6.69 -3.45
CA ILE A 195 -11.76 -7.47 -4.68
C ILE A 195 -11.61 -6.56 -5.91
N GLY A 196 -10.69 -6.88 -6.82
CA GLY A 196 -10.60 -6.26 -8.15
C GLY A 196 -11.82 -6.61 -8.99
N LYS A 197 -12.40 -5.62 -9.66
CA LYS A 197 -13.52 -5.79 -10.58
C LYS A 197 -13.00 -5.70 -12.00
N VAL A 198 -13.58 -6.49 -12.91
CA VAL A 198 -13.31 -6.48 -14.35
C VAL A 198 -14.60 -6.33 -15.13
N TRP A 199 -14.51 -5.78 -16.32
CA TRP A 199 -15.65 -5.61 -17.21
C TRP A 199 -15.81 -6.86 -18.07
N LEU A 200 -16.81 -7.70 -17.76
CA LEU A 200 -17.19 -8.87 -18.56
C LEU A 200 -18.13 -8.46 -19.67
N LYS A 201 -17.81 -8.77 -20.92
CA LYS A 201 -18.71 -8.59 -22.08
C LYS A 201 -19.66 -9.76 -22.19
N LYS A 202 -20.94 -9.53 -21.91
CA LYS A 202 -21.98 -10.55 -22.01
C LYS A 202 -23.19 -10.01 -22.76
N ASP A 203 -23.62 -10.72 -23.80
CA ASP A 203 -24.77 -10.35 -24.65
C ASP A 203 -24.69 -8.91 -25.21
N GLY A 204 -23.46 -8.44 -25.52
CA GLY A 204 -23.22 -7.09 -26.05
C GLY A 204 -23.26 -5.96 -24.99
N GLN A 205 -23.35 -6.30 -23.71
CA GLN A 205 -23.29 -5.35 -22.61
C GLN A 205 -22.06 -5.61 -21.73
N GLU A 206 -21.49 -4.55 -21.18
CA GLU A 206 -20.41 -4.61 -20.22
C GLU A 206 -20.96 -4.67 -18.81
N VAL A 207 -20.62 -5.71 -18.08
CA VAL A 207 -21.06 -5.91 -16.69
C VAL A 207 -19.83 -6.00 -15.81
N GLN A 208 -19.76 -5.16 -14.79
CA GLN A 208 -18.68 -5.19 -13.84
C GLN A 208 -18.84 -6.38 -12.87
N VAL A 209 -17.90 -7.34 -12.94
CA VAL A 209 -17.89 -8.55 -12.13
C VAL A 209 -16.59 -8.68 -11.33
N SER A 210 -16.58 -9.56 -10.32
CA SER A 210 -15.33 -9.89 -9.62
C SER A 210 -14.36 -10.61 -10.57
N ALA A 211 -13.08 -10.26 -10.52
CA ALA A 211 -12.05 -10.95 -11.29
C ALA A 211 -11.98 -12.47 -11.02
N GLU A 212 -12.39 -12.91 -9.81
CA GLU A 212 -12.45 -14.32 -9.43
C GLU A 212 -13.57 -15.10 -10.12
N SER A 213 -14.57 -14.42 -10.68
CA SER A 213 -15.69 -15.04 -11.41
C SER A 213 -15.41 -15.25 -12.91
N ILE A 214 -14.25 -14.84 -13.39
CA ILE A 214 -13.85 -14.96 -14.78
C ILE A 214 -13.30 -16.36 -15.06
N HIS A 215 -13.70 -16.92 -16.20
CA HIS A 215 -13.28 -18.24 -16.67
C HIS A 215 -12.50 -18.13 -17.98
N VAL A 216 -11.78 -19.19 -18.32
CA VAL A 216 -11.15 -19.31 -19.65
C VAL A 216 -12.23 -19.21 -20.73
N ASP A 217 -11.92 -18.50 -21.81
CA ASP A 217 -12.78 -18.12 -22.94
C ASP A 217 -13.82 -17.03 -22.65
N ASP A 218 -13.91 -16.47 -21.44
CA ASP A 218 -14.69 -15.25 -21.19
C ASP A 218 -14.06 -14.05 -21.97
N GLU A 219 -14.94 -13.15 -22.41
CA GLU A 219 -14.54 -11.90 -23.05
C GLU A 219 -14.64 -10.76 -22.07
N ILE A 220 -13.51 -10.07 -21.86
CA ILE A 220 -13.42 -8.91 -20.95
C ILE A 220 -12.98 -7.67 -21.71
N VAL A 221 -13.49 -6.52 -21.30
CA VAL A 221 -13.14 -5.22 -21.88
C VAL A 221 -12.15 -4.53 -20.95
N ILE A 222 -11.08 -4.01 -21.57
CA ILE A 222 -10.02 -3.27 -20.88
C ILE A 222 -10.03 -1.85 -21.40
N HIS A 223 -10.31 -0.90 -20.53
CA HIS A 223 -10.31 0.53 -20.85
C HIS A 223 -8.94 1.14 -20.63
N VAL A 224 -8.71 2.30 -21.23
CA VAL A 224 -7.48 3.08 -21.06
C VAL A 224 -7.14 3.29 -19.58
N GLY A 225 -5.85 3.15 -19.26
CA GLY A 225 -5.34 3.28 -17.89
C GLY A 225 -5.48 2.03 -17.01
N ASN A 226 -6.13 0.96 -17.49
CA ASN A 226 -6.30 -0.27 -16.73
C ASN A 226 -5.20 -1.30 -17.01
N VAL A 227 -4.84 -2.07 -15.98
CA VAL A 227 -3.97 -3.25 -16.12
C VAL A 227 -4.78 -4.38 -16.74
N ILE A 228 -4.18 -5.08 -17.68
CA ILE A 228 -4.73 -6.31 -18.24
C ILE A 228 -4.69 -7.41 -17.17
N PRO A 229 -5.86 -7.90 -16.69
CA PRO A 229 -5.90 -8.76 -15.51
C PRO A 229 -5.56 -10.23 -15.79
N PHE A 230 -5.68 -10.67 -17.04
CA PHE A 230 -5.47 -12.04 -17.48
C PHE A 230 -4.73 -12.12 -18.80
N ASP A 231 -3.96 -13.18 -18.99
CA ASP A 231 -3.39 -13.49 -20.31
C ASP A 231 -4.52 -13.81 -21.29
N GLY A 232 -4.45 -13.21 -22.48
CA GLY A 232 -5.50 -13.36 -23.46
C GLY A 232 -5.12 -13.00 -24.89
N THR A 233 -6.08 -13.22 -25.80
CA THR A 233 -5.97 -12.81 -27.19
C THR A 233 -6.99 -11.70 -27.45
N VAL A 234 -6.55 -10.63 -28.09
CA VAL A 234 -7.43 -9.52 -28.48
C VAL A 234 -8.48 -10.03 -29.49
N VAL A 235 -9.74 -9.82 -29.18
CA VAL A 235 -10.87 -10.16 -30.05
C VAL A 235 -11.28 -8.96 -30.89
N ASP A 236 -11.25 -7.76 -30.26
CA ASP A 236 -11.67 -6.51 -30.87
C ASP A 236 -10.94 -5.34 -30.21
N GLY A 237 -10.77 -4.25 -30.93
CA GLY A 237 -10.12 -3.04 -30.45
C GLY A 237 -8.71 -2.83 -30.97
N ASP A 238 -8.19 -1.63 -30.73
CA ASP A 238 -6.89 -1.14 -31.14
C ASP A 238 -6.30 -0.30 -29.99
N ALA A 239 -5.08 -0.63 -29.54
CA ALA A 239 -4.53 -0.01 -28.36
C ALA A 239 -3.00 -0.04 -28.28
N MET A 240 -2.45 0.91 -27.54
CA MET A 240 -1.05 0.91 -27.11
C MET A 240 -0.93 0.32 -25.70
N VAL A 241 -0.14 -0.74 -25.58
CA VAL A 241 0.04 -1.48 -24.32
C VAL A 241 1.47 -1.33 -23.82
N ASN A 242 1.64 -0.79 -22.62
CA ASN A 242 2.92 -0.72 -21.94
C ASN A 242 3.27 -2.09 -21.35
N GLN A 243 4.39 -2.63 -21.80
CA GLN A 243 4.93 -3.92 -21.36
C GLN A 243 6.23 -3.77 -20.55
N ALA A 244 6.59 -2.55 -20.13
CA ALA A 244 7.85 -2.26 -19.45
C ALA A 244 8.05 -3.09 -18.17
N SER A 245 6.96 -3.43 -17.47
CA SER A 245 6.99 -4.32 -16.29
C SER A 245 7.50 -5.74 -16.60
N MET A 246 7.37 -6.20 -17.84
CA MET A 246 7.80 -7.53 -18.26
C MET A 246 9.08 -7.51 -19.09
N THR A 247 9.20 -6.56 -20.01
CA THR A 247 10.31 -6.51 -20.99
C THR A 247 11.42 -5.55 -20.56
N GLY A 248 11.13 -4.60 -19.68
CA GLY A 248 12.03 -3.51 -19.31
C GLY A 248 12.15 -2.42 -20.39
N GLU A 249 11.43 -2.53 -21.50
CA GLU A 249 11.42 -1.53 -22.58
C GLU A 249 10.34 -0.49 -22.33
N PRO A 250 10.67 0.82 -22.31
CA PRO A 250 9.71 1.87 -21.94
C PRO A 250 8.71 2.23 -23.04
N LEU A 251 8.91 1.76 -24.28
CA LEU A 251 8.02 2.09 -25.40
C LEU A 251 6.80 1.16 -25.42
N PRO A 252 5.57 1.71 -25.46
CA PRO A 252 4.37 0.91 -25.56
C PRO A 252 4.28 0.18 -26.91
N VAL A 253 3.69 -1.01 -26.90
CA VAL A 253 3.57 -1.90 -28.04
C VAL A 253 2.14 -1.85 -28.59
N HIS A 254 2.00 -1.62 -29.88
CA HIS A 254 0.70 -1.63 -30.55
C HIS A 254 0.07 -3.03 -30.55
N LYS A 255 -1.18 -3.14 -30.12
CA LYS A 255 -1.97 -4.37 -30.07
C LYS A 255 -3.28 -4.17 -30.83
N GLN A 256 -3.60 -5.14 -31.68
CA GLN A 256 -4.81 -5.17 -32.51
C GLN A 256 -5.44 -6.56 -32.45
N ALA A 257 -6.55 -6.77 -33.12
CA ALA A 257 -7.22 -8.09 -33.18
C ALA A 257 -6.21 -9.21 -33.49
N ASP A 258 -6.37 -10.35 -32.85
CA ASP A 258 -5.48 -11.53 -32.85
C ASP A 258 -4.11 -11.34 -32.16
N SER A 259 -3.80 -10.15 -31.63
CA SER A 259 -2.59 -9.95 -30.81
C SER A 259 -2.72 -10.66 -29.48
N TYR A 260 -1.60 -11.21 -28.98
CA TYR A 260 -1.54 -11.75 -27.61
C TYR A 260 -1.19 -10.63 -26.63
N VAL A 261 -1.88 -10.61 -25.48
CA VAL A 261 -1.65 -9.67 -24.38
C VAL A 261 -1.38 -10.42 -23.09
N TYR A 262 -0.55 -9.82 -22.24
CA TYR A 262 -0.08 -10.44 -21.00
C TYR A 262 -0.69 -9.77 -19.78
N ALA A 263 -1.05 -10.57 -18.79
CA ALA A 263 -1.49 -10.08 -17.50
C ALA A 263 -0.39 -9.23 -16.81
N GLY A 264 -0.79 -8.11 -16.20
CA GLY A 264 0.15 -7.19 -15.55
C GLY A 264 0.73 -6.12 -16.49
N THR A 265 0.38 -6.11 -17.77
CA THR A 265 0.69 -5.02 -18.70
C THR A 265 -0.43 -3.99 -18.69
N VAL A 266 -0.14 -2.77 -19.11
CA VAL A 266 -1.04 -1.64 -18.95
C VAL A 266 -1.46 -1.06 -20.29
N LEU A 267 -2.73 -0.74 -20.44
CA LEU A 267 -3.28 -0.12 -21.63
C LEU A 267 -3.14 1.40 -21.51
N GLU A 268 -2.24 2.00 -22.30
CA GLU A 268 -1.97 3.44 -22.30
C GLU A 268 -2.93 4.24 -23.20
N GLU A 269 -3.27 3.68 -24.36
CA GLU A 269 -4.18 4.34 -25.31
C GLU A 269 -5.11 3.30 -25.94
N GLY A 270 -6.34 3.70 -26.27
CA GLY A 270 -7.32 2.86 -26.93
C GLY A 270 -8.15 2.00 -25.96
N GLU A 271 -8.80 0.97 -26.49
CA GLU A 271 -9.62 0.01 -25.77
C GLU A 271 -9.44 -1.39 -26.38
N LEU A 272 -9.39 -2.41 -25.55
CA LEU A 272 -9.27 -3.80 -25.99
C LEU A 272 -10.37 -4.67 -25.41
N CYS A 273 -10.97 -5.48 -26.26
CA CYS A 273 -11.75 -6.63 -25.85
C CYS A 273 -10.86 -7.87 -25.98
N ILE A 274 -10.57 -8.54 -24.89
CA ILE A 274 -9.71 -9.73 -24.89
C ILE A 274 -10.48 -10.97 -24.49
N ARG A 275 -10.16 -12.10 -25.13
CA ARG A 275 -10.64 -13.42 -24.71
C ARG A 275 -9.59 -14.04 -23.81
N VAL A 276 -10.01 -14.35 -22.58
CA VAL A 276 -9.14 -14.91 -21.54
C VAL A 276 -8.66 -16.31 -21.96
N ARG A 277 -7.34 -16.50 -22.02
CA ARG A 277 -6.71 -17.79 -22.36
C ARG A 277 -6.22 -18.54 -21.14
N GLN A 278 -5.85 -17.84 -20.12
CA GLN A 278 -5.36 -18.42 -18.88
C GLN A 278 -5.93 -17.67 -17.68
N VAL A 279 -6.76 -18.34 -16.91
CA VAL A 279 -7.17 -17.91 -15.57
C VAL A 279 -6.23 -18.63 -14.60
N GLY A 280 -4.98 -18.23 -14.61
CA GLY A 280 -3.98 -18.93 -13.84
C GLY A 280 -2.71 -18.11 -13.68
N GLY A 281 -2.64 -17.47 -12.62
CA GLY A 281 -1.50 -16.92 -11.96
C GLY A 281 -1.92 -16.81 -10.51
N SER A 282 -1.00 -17.03 -9.57
CA SER A 282 -1.17 -17.03 -8.13
C SER A 282 -2.43 -16.31 -7.67
N SER A 283 -3.22 -16.92 -6.82
CA SER A 283 -4.41 -16.32 -6.23
C SER A 283 -4.03 -14.90 -5.74
N ARG A 284 -4.98 -13.97 -5.69
CA ARG A 284 -4.70 -12.61 -5.19
C ARG A 284 -4.03 -12.63 -3.83
N TYR A 285 -4.35 -13.62 -3.00
CA TYR A 285 -3.68 -13.87 -1.73
C TYR A 285 -2.19 -14.16 -1.95
N GLU A 286 -1.81 -15.00 -2.91
CA GLU A 286 -0.40 -15.28 -3.25
C GLU A 286 0.32 -14.04 -3.80
N LYS A 287 -0.35 -13.23 -4.65
CA LYS A 287 0.20 -11.94 -5.11
C LYS A 287 0.43 -11.00 -3.93
N VAL A 288 -0.52 -10.93 -2.98
CA VAL A 288 -0.35 -10.13 -1.77
C VAL A 288 0.77 -10.69 -0.88
N VAL A 289 0.86 -12.00 -0.71
CA VAL A 289 1.96 -12.63 0.03
C VAL A 289 3.30 -12.34 -0.64
N THR A 290 3.39 -12.48 -1.96
CA THR A 290 4.60 -12.14 -2.72
C THR A 290 4.95 -10.66 -2.56
N MET A 291 3.98 -9.75 -2.66
CA MET A 291 4.20 -8.33 -2.43
C MET A 291 4.69 -8.03 -0.99
N ILE A 292 4.17 -8.75 0.01
CA ILE A 292 4.65 -8.62 1.39
C ILE A 292 6.09 -9.13 1.52
N GLU A 293 6.42 -10.28 0.91
CA GLU A 293 7.78 -10.82 0.88
C GLU A 293 8.76 -9.89 0.15
N GLU A 294 8.33 -9.26 -0.93
CA GLU A 294 9.10 -8.23 -1.62
C GLU A 294 9.24 -6.96 -0.78
N SER A 295 8.17 -6.54 -0.13
CA SER A 295 8.19 -5.43 0.84
C SER A 295 9.19 -5.67 1.97
N GLU A 296 9.36 -6.90 2.43
CA GLU A 296 10.38 -7.26 3.43
C GLU A 296 11.82 -7.09 2.89
N LYS A 297 12.02 -7.22 1.57
CA LYS A 297 13.31 -6.92 0.94
C LYS A 297 13.61 -5.41 0.93
N LEU A 298 12.57 -4.58 0.88
CA LEU A 298 12.65 -3.11 0.94
C LEU A 298 12.68 -2.62 2.41
N LYS A 299 13.65 -3.13 3.17
CA LYS A 299 13.81 -2.80 4.59
C LYS A 299 14.02 -1.31 4.81
N SER A 300 13.41 -0.79 5.86
CA SER A 300 13.66 0.58 6.29
C SER A 300 15.11 0.78 6.74
N SER A 301 15.61 2.00 6.68
CA SER A 301 16.97 2.31 7.13
C SER A 301 17.10 2.12 8.65
N LEU A 302 16.06 2.41 9.42
CA LEU A 302 16.00 2.16 10.86
C LEU A 302 16.02 0.66 11.19
N GLU A 303 15.30 -0.16 10.43
CA GLU A 303 15.29 -1.60 10.59
C GLU A 303 16.68 -2.19 10.26
N SER A 304 17.27 -1.76 9.15
CA SER A 304 18.61 -2.17 8.74
C SER A 304 19.68 -1.73 9.74
N LYS A 305 19.62 -0.48 10.24
CA LYS A 305 20.51 0.04 11.28
C LYS A 305 20.35 -0.72 12.59
N ALA A 306 19.11 -1.03 12.99
CA ALA A 306 18.85 -1.79 14.23
C ALA A 306 19.38 -3.23 14.14
N SER A 307 19.15 -3.91 13.01
CA SER A 307 19.70 -5.27 12.78
C SER A 307 21.23 -5.26 12.78
N HIS A 308 21.85 -4.32 12.06
CA HIS A 308 23.29 -4.19 12.01
C HIS A 308 23.92 -3.82 13.36
N LEU A 309 23.25 -2.98 14.15
CA LEU A 309 23.71 -2.66 15.51
C LEU A 309 23.57 -3.86 16.43
N ALA A 310 22.49 -4.65 16.30
CA ALA A 310 22.29 -5.87 17.06
C ALA A 310 23.44 -6.87 16.82
N ASP A 311 23.81 -7.11 15.56
CA ASP A 311 24.93 -7.99 15.21
C ASP A 311 26.27 -7.44 15.71
N LYS A 312 26.48 -6.12 15.66
CA LYS A 312 27.68 -5.47 16.24
C LYS A 312 27.79 -5.62 17.75
N LEU A 313 26.69 -5.83 18.48
CA LEU A 313 26.73 -6.04 19.92
C LEU A 313 27.24 -7.44 20.32
N VAL A 314 27.15 -8.43 19.44
CA VAL A 314 27.59 -9.82 19.71
C VAL A 314 29.06 -9.91 20.16
N PRO A 315 30.06 -9.31 19.48
CA PRO A 315 31.43 -9.29 19.95
C PRO A 315 31.61 -8.67 21.33
N TYR A 316 30.86 -7.61 21.64
CA TYR A 316 30.92 -6.98 22.96
C TYR A 316 30.33 -7.88 24.05
N THR A 317 29.27 -8.64 23.74
CA THR A 317 28.70 -9.63 24.65
C THR A 317 29.73 -10.74 24.96
N LEU A 318 30.48 -11.23 23.95
CA LEU A 318 31.54 -12.19 24.13
C LEU A 318 32.71 -11.63 24.98
N LEU A 319 33.13 -10.39 24.68
CA LEU A 319 34.16 -9.71 25.48
C LEU A 319 33.70 -9.47 26.93
N GLY A 320 32.45 -9.04 27.13
CA GLY A 320 31.86 -8.90 28.46
C GLY A 320 31.80 -10.20 29.23
N THR A 321 31.48 -11.30 28.54
CA THR A 321 31.49 -12.64 29.12
C THR A 321 32.91 -13.06 29.56
N ALA A 322 33.91 -12.87 28.68
CA ALA A 322 35.30 -13.16 29.01
C ALA A 322 35.82 -12.30 30.18
N ALA A 323 35.53 -10.99 30.16
CA ALA A 323 35.85 -10.07 31.25
C ALA A 323 35.17 -10.49 32.56
N THR A 324 33.88 -10.82 32.54
CA THR A 324 33.14 -11.28 33.73
C THR A 324 33.80 -12.54 34.31
N TYR A 325 34.21 -13.49 33.46
CA TYR A 325 34.92 -14.68 33.92
C TYR A 325 36.29 -14.35 34.53
N LEU A 326 37.06 -13.50 33.88
CA LEU A 326 38.38 -13.08 34.36
C LEU A 326 38.34 -12.43 35.75
N PHE A 327 37.37 -11.51 35.96
CA PHE A 327 37.20 -10.78 37.22
C PHE A 327 36.56 -11.63 38.32
N THR A 328 35.51 -12.42 37.99
CA THR A 328 34.75 -13.14 39.02
C THR A 328 35.21 -14.58 39.23
N ARG A 329 35.96 -15.15 38.27
CA ARG A 329 36.32 -16.57 38.21
C ARG A 329 35.11 -17.52 38.32
N ASN A 330 33.93 -17.02 37.98
CA ASN A 330 32.66 -17.72 38.10
C ASN A 330 32.02 -17.88 36.74
N VAL A 331 31.99 -19.10 36.22
CA VAL A 331 31.43 -19.44 34.90
C VAL A 331 29.92 -19.19 34.86
N THR A 332 29.21 -19.41 35.97
CA THR A 332 27.76 -19.16 36.01
C THR A 332 27.43 -17.68 35.79
N LYS A 333 28.21 -16.77 36.37
CA LYS A 333 28.06 -15.32 36.14
C LYS A 333 28.44 -14.94 34.71
N ALA A 334 29.49 -15.56 34.16
CA ALA A 334 29.87 -15.36 32.76
C ALA A 334 28.77 -15.84 31.79
N LEU A 335 28.22 -17.04 32.04
CA LEU A 335 27.09 -17.55 31.24
C LEU A 335 25.83 -16.67 31.30
N SER A 336 25.59 -15.98 32.41
CA SER A 336 24.44 -15.03 32.49
C SER A 336 24.54 -13.89 31.49
N VAL A 337 25.75 -13.48 31.10
CA VAL A 337 25.96 -12.48 30.04
C VAL A 337 25.63 -13.05 28.67
N LEU A 338 26.04 -14.30 28.38
CA LEU A 338 25.76 -14.99 27.11
C LEU A 338 24.26 -15.29 26.91
N MET A 339 23.50 -15.43 27.99
CA MET A 339 22.06 -15.76 27.91
C MET A 339 21.16 -14.60 27.51
N VAL A 340 21.70 -13.39 27.39
CA VAL A 340 20.96 -12.20 27.04
C VAL A 340 21.47 -11.68 25.70
N ASP A 341 20.68 -11.89 24.66
CA ASP A 341 20.94 -11.40 23.33
C ASP A 341 20.08 -10.18 23.01
N PHE A 342 20.69 -9.18 22.38
CA PHE A 342 19.97 -7.99 21.93
C PHE A 342 19.34 -8.17 20.55
N SER A 343 19.85 -9.13 19.77
CA SER A 343 19.53 -9.31 18.36
C SER A 343 18.14 -9.91 18.14
N CYS A 344 17.79 -10.96 18.86
CA CYS A 344 16.52 -11.68 18.69
C CYS A 344 15.31 -10.76 18.81
N ALA A 345 15.25 -9.97 19.89
CA ALA A 345 14.12 -9.06 20.12
C ALA A 345 14.05 -7.94 19.08
N LEU A 346 15.19 -7.41 18.63
CA LEU A 346 15.24 -6.35 17.60
C LEU A 346 14.84 -6.90 16.23
N LYS A 347 15.40 -8.02 15.81
CA LYS A 347 15.11 -8.65 14.52
C LYS A 347 13.65 -9.11 14.40
N LEU A 348 13.00 -9.44 15.52
CA LEU A 348 11.58 -9.80 15.55
C LEU A 348 10.67 -8.57 15.60
N ALA A 349 10.88 -7.65 16.54
CA ALA A 349 9.95 -6.57 16.83
C ALA A 349 9.87 -5.50 15.73
N MET A 350 10.97 -5.27 14.98
CA MET A 350 11.00 -4.23 13.95
C MET A 350 10.15 -4.60 12.72
N PRO A 351 10.37 -5.74 12.04
CA PRO A 351 9.53 -6.15 10.91
C PRO A 351 8.05 -6.24 11.27
N ILE A 352 7.74 -6.79 12.45
CA ILE A 352 6.36 -6.90 12.93
C ILE A 352 5.70 -5.53 13.11
N SER A 353 6.46 -4.54 13.62
CA SER A 353 5.96 -3.16 13.74
C SER A 353 5.65 -2.56 12.37
N VAL A 354 6.49 -2.80 11.37
CA VAL A 354 6.29 -2.36 9.99
C VAL A 354 5.07 -3.04 9.37
N LEU A 355 4.96 -4.37 9.48
CA LEU A 355 3.79 -5.11 8.98
C LEU A 355 2.48 -4.65 9.65
N SER A 356 2.53 -4.34 10.95
CA SER A 356 1.38 -3.79 11.66
C SER A 356 0.98 -2.39 11.15
N ALA A 357 1.96 -1.55 10.82
CA ALA A 357 1.71 -0.23 10.23
C ALA A 357 1.12 -0.33 8.82
N ILE A 358 1.67 -1.20 7.96
CA ILE A 358 1.14 -1.47 6.61
C ILE A 358 -0.29 -2.00 6.70
N ARG A 359 -0.57 -2.94 7.62
CA ARG A 359 -1.93 -3.44 7.86
C ARG A 359 -2.88 -2.32 8.30
N GLN A 360 -2.44 -1.40 9.16
CA GLN A 360 -3.26 -0.28 9.61
C GLN A 360 -3.51 0.71 8.47
N ALA A 361 -2.52 1.00 7.64
CA ALA A 361 -2.67 1.81 6.43
C ALA A 361 -3.69 1.18 5.46
N SER A 362 -3.61 -0.13 5.24
CA SER A 362 -4.55 -0.86 4.37
C SER A 362 -6.01 -0.76 4.83
N LYS A 363 -6.28 -0.64 6.14
CA LYS A 363 -7.64 -0.41 6.66
C LYS A 363 -8.23 0.94 6.25
N SER A 364 -7.37 1.91 5.94
CA SER A 364 -7.71 3.25 5.45
C SER A 364 -7.52 3.35 3.93
N SER A 365 -7.66 2.25 3.20
CA SER A 365 -7.49 2.19 1.73
C SER A 365 -6.14 2.71 1.24
N ILE A 366 -5.09 2.64 2.07
CA ILE A 366 -3.72 3.03 1.73
C ILE A 366 -2.89 1.78 1.52
N THR A 367 -2.34 1.59 0.32
CA THR A 367 -1.43 0.50 -0.01
C THR A 367 0.01 1.01 0.02
N VAL A 368 0.88 0.35 0.78
CA VAL A 368 2.29 0.72 0.94
C VAL A 368 3.17 -0.42 0.47
N LYS A 369 4.07 -0.19 -0.47
CA LYS A 369 4.95 -1.22 -1.05
C LYS A 369 6.11 -1.63 -0.16
N GLY A 370 6.42 -0.89 0.90
CA GLY A 370 7.52 -1.27 1.81
C GLY A 370 7.71 -0.33 2.99
N GLY A 371 8.34 -0.87 4.05
CA GLY A 371 8.60 -0.14 5.29
C GLY A 371 9.47 1.10 5.13
N LYS A 372 10.38 1.11 4.14
CA LYS A 372 11.23 2.26 3.85
C LYS A 372 10.41 3.51 3.48
N PHE A 373 9.26 3.32 2.83
CA PHE A 373 8.40 4.43 2.41
C PHE A 373 7.63 5.04 3.59
N LEU A 374 7.24 4.22 4.58
CA LEU A 374 6.67 4.74 5.83
C LEU A 374 7.71 5.54 6.64
N GLU A 375 8.97 5.09 6.65
CA GLU A 375 10.06 5.84 7.28
C GLU A 375 10.31 7.16 6.57
N ALA A 376 10.44 7.15 5.24
CA ALA A 376 10.61 8.35 4.43
C ALA A 376 9.43 9.31 4.61
N MET A 377 8.17 8.80 4.64
CA MET A 377 6.98 9.60 4.94
C MET A 377 7.04 10.28 6.31
N ALA A 378 7.65 9.64 7.34
CA ALA A 378 7.82 10.24 8.66
C ALA A 378 8.93 11.30 8.69
N GLU A 379 9.90 11.24 7.79
CA GLU A 379 11.06 12.15 7.71
C GLU A 379 10.89 13.27 6.68
N ALA A 380 9.95 13.14 5.75
CA ALA A 380 9.74 14.11 4.68
C ALA A 380 9.42 15.51 5.21
N ASP A 381 10.01 16.50 4.58
CA ASP A 381 9.84 17.91 4.87
C ASP A 381 9.15 18.71 3.76
N THR A 382 9.18 18.17 2.54
CA THR A 382 8.64 18.80 1.34
C THR A 382 7.62 17.89 0.69
N ILE A 383 6.45 18.44 0.34
CA ILE A 383 5.39 17.73 -0.36
C ILE A 383 4.98 18.51 -1.61
N VAL A 384 4.96 17.84 -2.74
CA VAL A 384 4.61 18.39 -4.04
C VAL A 384 3.30 17.75 -4.50
N PHE A 385 2.30 18.55 -4.78
CA PHE A 385 1.03 18.13 -5.31
C PHE A 385 0.94 18.45 -6.80
N ASP A 386 0.55 17.48 -7.62
CA ASP A 386 -0.09 17.82 -8.88
C ASP A 386 -1.45 18.45 -8.61
N LYS A 387 -1.93 19.32 -9.51
CA LYS A 387 -3.25 19.92 -9.38
C LYS A 387 -4.35 18.93 -9.81
N THR A 388 -4.28 18.50 -11.06
CA THR A 388 -5.37 17.79 -11.75
C THR A 388 -5.52 16.36 -11.25
N GLY A 389 -6.74 15.95 -10.86
CA GLY A 389 -6.97 14.60 -10.31
C GLY A 389 -6.43 14.39 -8.90
N THR A 390 -5.63 15.30 -8.36
CA THR A 390 -5.05 15.25 -7.02
C THR A 390 -5.72 16.26 -6.09
N LEU A 391 -5.47 17.55 -6.27
CA LEU A 391 -6.16 18.61 -5.52
C LEU A 391 -7.57 18.87 -6.06
N THR A 392 -7.85 18.47 -7.29
CA THR A 392 -9.17 18.57 -7.94
C THR A 392 -9.84 17.20 -8.06
N LYS A 393 -11.12 17.19 -8.42
CA LYS A 393 -11.95 15.98 -8.57
C LYS A 393 -11.75 15.28 -9.92
N ALA A 394 -10.90 15.82 -10.83
CA ALA A 394 -10.74 15.38 -12.22
C ALA A 394 -12.07 15.26 -12.99
N ALA A 395 -12.99 16.13 -12.67
CA ALA A 395 -14.31 16.22 -13.30
C ALA A 395 -14.52 17.63 -13.86
N PRO A 396 -13.75 18.04 -14.87
CA PRO A 396 -13.87 19.36 -15.46
C PRO A 396 -15.27 19.53 -16.06
N ARG A 397 -15.80 20.73 -15.94
CA ARG A 397 -17.10 21.10 -16.50
C ARG A 397 -17.05 22.49 -17.12
N VAL A 398 -17.79 22.68 -18.21
CA VAL A 398 -17.96 24.01 -18.81
C VAL A 398 -18.86 24.82 -17.91
N VAL A 399 -18.37 25.98 -17.48
CA VAL A 399 -19.12 26.93 -16.64
C VAL A 399 -19.77 28.03 -17.51
N ASP A 400 -19.01 28.53 -18.47
CA ASP A 400 -19.47 29.59 -19.34
C ASP A 400 -18.82 29.51 -20.74
N VAL A 401 -19.47 30.04 -21.75
CA VAL A 401 -18.96 30.21 -23.10
C VAL A 401 -19.09 31.67 -23.49
N VAL A 402 -17.98 32.38 -23.44
CA VAL A 402 -17.91 33.81 -23.71
C VAL A 402 -17.69 34.05 -25.21
N SER A 403 -18.72 34.54 -25.92
CA SER A 403 -18.64 34.83 -27.36
C SER A 403 -17.91 36.17 -27.63
N PHE A 404 -17.00 36.17 -28.60
CA PHE A 404 -16.32 37.38 -29.11
C PHE A 404 -16.73 37.72 -30.53
N CYS A 405 -17.83 37.15 -31.00
CA CYS A 405 -18.44 37.40 -32.31
C CYS A 405 -19.95 37.56 -32.19
N ASN A 406 -20.68 37.56 -33.30
CA ASN A 406 -22.15 37.69 -33.31
C ASN A 406 -22.87 36.32 -33.16
N GLU A 407 -22.16 35.24 -33.09
CA GLU A 407 -22.71 33.88 -32.90
C GLU A 407 -23.10 33.64 -31.43
N SER A 408 -24.13 32.82 -31.24
CA SER A 408 -24.58 32.48 -29.89
C SER A 408 -23.59 31.57 -29.16
N SER A 409 -23.52 31.64 -27.82
CA SER A 409 -22.70 30.76 -27.01
C SER A 409 -23.02 29.28 -27.25
N ASP A 410 -24.25 28.91 -27.53
CA ASP A 410 -24.65 27.53 -27.80
C ASP A 410 -24.13 27.04 -29.17
N GLU A 411 -24.12 27.90 -30.19
CA GLU A 411 -23.56 27.57 -31.51
C GLU A 411 -22.05 27.42 -31.43
N LEU A 412 -21.35 28.29 -30.70
CA LEU A 412 -19.92 28.21 -30.47
C LEU A 412 -19.54 26.96 -29.66
N LEU A 413 -20.35 26.59 -28.65
CA LEU A 413 -20.18 25.35 -27.89
C LEU A 413 -20.39 24.11 -28.78
N ARG A 414 -21.41 24.14 -29.67
CA ARG A 414 -21.66 23.07 -30.62
C ARG A 414 -20.47 22.84 -31.55
N ILE A 415 -19.87 23.90 -32.08
CA ILE A 415 -18.68 23.81 -32.94
C ILE A 415 -17.51 23.30 -32.15
N ALA A 416 -17.26 23.80 -30.95
CA ALA A 416 -16.19 23.34 -30.09
C ALA A 416 -16.31 21.84 -29.74
N ALA A 417 -17.54 21.39 -29.42
CA ALA A 417 -17.79 19.96 -29.11
C ALA A 417 -17.52 19.07 -30.33
N CYS A 418 -17.91 19.49 -31.53
CA CYS A 418 -17.64 18.79 -32.78
C CYS A 418 -16.12 18.62 -33.03
N LEU A 419 -15.31 19.61 -32.65
CA LEU A 419 -13.85 19.56 -32.81
C LEU A 419 -13.19 18.69 -31.75
N GLU A 420 -13.68 18.75 -30.53
CA GLU A 420 -13.11 18.06 -29.36
C GLU A 420 -13.55 16.59 -29.22
N GLU A 421 -14.65 16.18 -29.88
CA GLU A 421 -15.21 14.81 -29.79
C GLU A 421 -14.20 13.71 -30.16
N HIS A 422 -13.27 14.03 -31.06
CA HIS A 422 -12.27 13.07 -31.53
C HIS A 422 -11.04 12.90 -30.59
N PHE A 423 -11.00 13.66 -29.49
CA PHE A 423 -9.83 13.69 -28.60
C PHE A 423 -10.22 13.30 -27.16
N PRO A 424 -9.69 12.16 -26.67
CA PRO A 424 -10.10 11.59 -25.38
C PRO A 424 -9.39 12.23 -24.18
N HIS A 425 -9.31 13.57 -24.08
CA HIS A 425 -8.81 14.21 -22.87
C HIS A 425 -9.93 14.85 -22.02
N SER A 426 -9.69 15.06 -20.74
CA SER A 426 -10.71 15.46 -19.78
C SER A 426 -11.41 16.78 -20.12
N MET A 427 -10.68 17.77 -20.63
CA MET A 427 -11.26 19.06 -21.03
C MET A 427 -12.13 18.92 -22.29
N ALA A 428 -11.70 18.12 -23.27
CA ALA A 428 -12.49 17.82 -24.46
C ALA A 428 -13.81 17.17 -24.08
N ARG A 429 -13.77 16.17 -23.19
CA ARG A 429 -14.98 15.51 -22.68
C ARG A 429 -15.94 16.51 -21.99
N ALA A 430 -15.41 17.44 -21.20
CA ALA A 430 -16.23 18.47 -20.56
C ALA A 430 -16.99 19.34 -21.58
N VAL A 431 -16.35 19.66 -22.71
CA VAL A 431 -16.98 20.44 -23.79
C VAL A 431 -18.06 19.62 -24.49
N VAL A 432 -17.80 18.36 -24.80
CA VAL A 432 -18.75 17.44 -25.44
C VAL A 432 -19.95 17.17 -24.52
N ASP A 433 -19.69 16.89 -23.23
CA ASP A 433 -20.75 16.65 -22.26
C ASP A 433 -21.65 17.89 -22.09
N ALA A 434 -21.07 19.08 -22.01
CA ALA A 434 -21.85 20.34 -21.92
C ALA A 434 -22.71 20.58 -23.15
N ALA A 435 -22.25 20.24 -24.33
CA ALA A 435 -23.06 20.33 -25.56
C ALA A 435 -24.20 19.29 -25.56
N SER A 436 -23.90 18.06 -25.09
CA SER A 436 -24.88 16.98 -24.97
C SER A 436 -25.97 17.30 -23.96
N GLU A 437 -25.62 17.84 -22.78
CA GLU A 437 -26.61 18.30 -21.76
C GLU A 437 -27.60 19.36 -22.30
N LYS A 438 -27.11 20.19 -23.21
CA LYS A 438 -27.96 21.18 -23.89
C LYS A 438 -28.68 20.64 -25.12
N ASN A 439 -28.54 19.34 -25.43
CA ASN A 439 -29.07 18.69 -26.63
C ASN A 439 -28.65 19.38 -27.95
N LEU A 440 -27.41 19.86 -28.02
CA LEU A 440 -26.84 20.46 -29.20
C LEU A 440 -26.32 19.34 -30.13
N VAL A 441 -27.19 18.92 -31.04
CA VAL A 441 -26.82 17.90 -32.03
C VAL A 441 -25.93 18.54 -33.11
N HIS A 442 -24.82 17.89 -33.43
CA HIS A 442 -23.94 18.30 -34.52
C HIS A 442 -23.81 17.18 -35.56
N GLU A 443 -23.73 17.57 -36.82
CA GLU A 443 -23.24 16.72 -37.89
C GLU A 443 -21.75 17.03 -38.10
N GLU A 444 -20.96 16.06 -38.52
CA GLU A 444 -19.52 16.27 -38.80
C GLU A 444 -19.40 17.31 -39.95
N VAL A 445 -18.99 18.54 -39.65
CA VAL A 445 -18.90 19.67 -40.58
C VAL A 445 -17.47 20.07 -40.85
N HIS A 446 -16.47 19.27 -40.40
CA HIS A 446 -15.06 19.61 -40.51
C HIS A 446 -14.31 18.69 -41.50
N SER A 447 -13.22 19.20 -42.04
CA SER A 447 -12.25 18.40 -42.77
C SER A 447 -11.36 17.60 -41.81
N LYS A 448 -10.38 16.84 -42.34
CA LYS A 448 -9.43 16.10 -41.50
C LYS A 448 -8.84 16.99 -40.39
N VAL A 449 -9.05 16.59 -39.15
CA VAL A 449 -8.56 17.31 -37.98
C VAL A 449 -7.07 17.03 -37.79
N SER A 450 -6.26 18.07 -37.58
CA SER A 450 -4.86 17.96 -37.24
C SER A 450 -4.68 18.29 -35.75
N TYR A 451 -4.30 17.29 -34.95
CA TYR A 451 -3.99 17.46 -33.55
C TYR A 451 -2.51 17.84 -33.38
N ILE A 452 -2.26 18.88 -32.61
CA ILE A 452 -0.91 19.32 -32.21
C ILE A 452 -0.76 18.98 -30.73
N VAL A 453 0.05 17.98 -30.43
CA VAL A 453 0.25 17.43 -29.09
C VAL A 453 0.55 18.55 -28.09
N ALA A 454 -0.17 18.58 -26.97
CA ALA A 454 -0.08 19.55 -25.86
C ALA A 454 -0.46 21.00 -26.19
N HIS A 455 -0.89 21.31 -27.41
CA HIS A 455 -1.19 22.69 -27.84
C HIS A 455 -2.66 22.91 -28.22
N GLY A 456 -3.23 22.08 -29.08
CA GLY A 456 -4.62 22.24 -29.52
C GLY A 456 -4.93 21.57 -30.85
N ILE A 457 -6.03 21.99 -31.44
CA ILE A 457 -6.59 21.43 -32.67
C ILE A 457 -6.61 22.53 -33.76
N SER A 458 -6.18 22.15 -34.94
CA SER A 458 -6.32 23.00 -36.16
C SER A 458 -7.05 22.22 -37.24
N THR A 459 -8.13 22.81 -37.80
CA THR A 459 -8.94 22.21 -38.84
C THR A 459 -9.59 23.27 -39.71
N THR A 460 -10.37 22.84 -40.71
CA THR A 460 -11.19 23.74 -41.55
C THR A 460 -12.67 23.40 -41.35
N VAL A 461 -13.46 24.31 -40.79
CA VAL A 461 -14.89 24.21 -40.62
C VAL A 461 -15.56 25.12 -41.66
N GLU A 462 -16.45 24.58 -42.50
CA GLU A 462 -17.15 25.33 -43.55
C GLU A 462 -16.18 26.15 -44.49
N GLY A 463 -15.01 25.64 -44.72
CA GLY A 463 -14.00 26.29 -45.58
C GLY A 463 -13.20 27.41 -44.89
N ARG A 464 -13.38 27.64 -43.57
CA ARG A 464 -12.64 28.61 -42.74
C ARG A 464 -11.70 27.90 -41.80
N LYS A 465 -10.45 28.37 -41.70
CA LYS A 465 -9.47 27.84 -40.76
C LYS A 465 -9.96 28.09 -39.33
N THR A 466 -10.22 27.04 -38.58
CA THR A 466 -10.68 27.07 -37.18
C THR A 466 -9.66 26.38 -36.32
N ILE A 467 -9.29 27.00 -35.22
CA ILE A 467 -8.38 26.46 -34.22
C ILE A 467 -9.03 26.54 -32.83
N ILE A 468 -8.72 25.55 -32.00
CA ILE A 468 -9.14 25.51 -30.61
C ILE A 468 -7.99 24.98 -29.76
N GLY A 469 -7.69 25.62 -28.64
CA GLY A 469 -6.55 25.20 -27.80
C GLY A 469 -6.20 26.18 -26.68
N SER A 470 -4.96 26.01 -26.17
CA SER A 470 -4.39 26.82 -25.10
C SER A 470 -4.15 28.29 -25.54
N TYR A 471 -3.90 29.18 -24.57
CA TYR A 471 -3.50 30.56 -24.83
C TYR A 471 -2.26 30.64 -25.72
N HIS A 472 -1.21 29.88 -25.35
CA HIS A 472 0.05 29.82 -26.09
C HIS A 472 -0.19 29.43 -27.55
N PHE A 473 -0.95 28.36 -27.79
CA PHE A 473 -1.25 27.87 -29.14
C PHE A 473 -2.01 28.91 -29.98
N VAL A 474 -3.08 29.51 -29.45
CA VAL A 474 -3.94 30.40 -30.22
C VAL A 474 -3.28 31.76 -30.45
N PHE A 475 -2.60 32.33 -29.45
CA PHE A 475 -2.08 33.71 -29.55
C PHE A 475 -0.60 33.77 -29.90
N GLU A 476 0.22 32.87 -29.43
CA GLU A 476 1.68 32.92 -29.65
C GLU A 476 2.10 32.12 -30.90
N ASP A 477 1.64 30.87 -31.03
CA ASP A 477 2.00 30.01 -32.17
C ASP A 477 1.25 30.41 -33.44
N GLU A 478 -0.07 30.56 -33.36
CA GLU A 478 -0.94 30.83 -34.50
C GLU A 478 -1.19 32.35 -34.69
N GLY A 479 -0.74 33.21 -33.79
CA GLY A 479 -0.78 34.67 -33.91
C GLY A 479 -2.17 35.26 -34.00
N CYS A 480 -3.18 34.65 -33.45
CA CYS A 480 -4.55 35.15 -33.46
C CYS A 480 -4.68 36.43 -32.62
N VAL A 481 -5.70 37.23 -32.92
CA VAL A 481 -5.92 38.50 -32.24
C VAL A 481 -7.32 38.60 -31.64
N VAL A 482 -7.44 39.29 -30.52
CA VAL A 482 -8.75 39.66 -29.93
C VAL A 482 -9.40 40.70 -30.86
N PRO A 483 -10.69 40.57 -31.18
CA PRO A 483 -11.41 41.56 -32.02
C PRO A 483 -11.38 42.97 -31.45
N GLU A 484 -11.28 43.96 -32.33
CA GLU A 484 -11.27 45.41 -31.94
C GLU A 484 -12.44 45.75 -31.04
N GLY A 485 -12.19 46.44 -29.93
CA GLY A 485 -13.18 46.86 -28.95
C GLY A 485 -13.63 45.78 -27.95
N MET A 486 -13.05 44.56 -28.01
CA MET A 486 -13.39 43.47 -27.08
C MET A 486 -12.30 43.18 -26.06
N GLN A 487 -11.22 43.96 -26.00
CA GLN A 487 -10.11 43.75 -25.05
C GLN A 487 -10.57 43.80 -23.59
N GLU A 488 -11.43 44.78 -23.21
CA GLU A 488 -11.96 44.85 -21.84
C GLU A 488 -12.74 43.59 -21.45
N LYS A 489 -13.47 42.98 -22.38
CA LYS A 489 -14.22 41.76 -22.17
C LYS A 489 -13.28 40.56 -22.01
N PHE A 490 -12.20 40.55 -22.75
CA PHE A 490 -11.14 39.52 -22.64
C PHE A 490 -10.39 39.62 -21.28
N ASP A 491 -10.06 40.84 -20.87
CA ASP A 491 -9.36 41.08 -19.60
C ASP A 491 -10.25 40.81 -18.36
N ALA A 492 -11.57 40.84 -18.56
CA ALA A 492 -12.58 40.57 -17.52
C ALA A 492 -12.91 39.06 -17.38
N LEU A 493 -12.25 38.16 -18.13
CA LEU A 493 -12.48 36.72 -17.98
C LEU A 493 -12.10 36.26 -16.56
N PRO A 494 -12.91 35.38 -15.94
CA PRO A 494 -12.66 34.90 -14.60
C PRO A 494 -11.29 34.19 -14.49
N GLU A 495 -10.44 34.59 -13.53
CA GLU A 495 -9.09 34.05 -13.37
C GLU A 495 -9.07 32.61 -12.80
N GLU A 496 -10.15 32.21 -12.16
CA GLU A 496 -10.29 30.93 -11.48
C GLU A 496 -10.56 29.74 -12.41
N TYR A 497 -10.91 29.98 -13.68
CA TYR A 497 -11.21 28.95 -14.66
C TYR A 497 -10.08 28.72 -15.64
N SER A 498 -9.94 27.48 -16.09
CA SER A 498 -9.11 27.16 -17.25
C SER A 498 -9.83 27.62 -18.51
N HIS A 499 -9.11 28.24 -19.42
CA HIS A 499 -9.68 28.79 -20.63
C HIS A 499 -9.25 27.98 -21.85
N LEU A 500 -10.22 27.55 -22.65
CA LEU A 500 -10.01 26.97 -23.97
C LEU A 500 -10.43 28.02 -25.00
N TYR A 501 -9.48 28.44 -25.83
CA TYR A 501 -9.65 29.53 -26.80
C TYR A 501 -10.00 28.98 -28.17
N MET A 502 -11.03 29.51 -28.81
CA MET A 502 -11.40 29.15 -30.17
C MET A 502 -11.28 30.38 -31.08
N ALA A 503 -10.55 30.24 -32.19
CA ALA A 503 -10.37 31.29 -33.16
C ALA A 503 -10.71 30.81 -34.59
N VAL A 504 -11.26 31.72 -35.39
CA VAL A 504 -11.58 31.49 -36.80
C VAL A 504 -10.88 32.56 -37.66
N GLU A 505 -10.19 32.13 -38.69
CA GLU A 505 -9.46 33.03 -39.63
C GLU A 505 -8.55 34.03 -38.87
N GLY A 506 -7.88 33.55 -37.79
CA GLY A 506 -6.92 34.33 -37.02
C GLY A 506 -7.55 35.32 -36.02
N ARG A 507 -8.88 35.26 -35.78
CA ARG A 507 -9.56 36.09 -34.80
C ARG A 507 -10.26 35.27 -33.74
N LEU A 508 -10.10 35.64 -32.47
CA LEU A 508 -10.80 35.02 -31.36
C LEU A 508 -12.33 35.13 -31.54
N VAL A 509 -13.03 33.99 -31.48
CA VAL A 509 -14.51 33.93 -31.59
C VAL A 509 -15.18 33.47 -30.30
N ALA A 510 -14.51 32.62 -29.50
CA ALA A 510 -15.03 32.16 -28.20
C ALA A 510 -13.91 31.88 -27.21
N VAL A 511 -14.25 32.01 -25.93
CA VAL A 511 -13.50 31.47 -24.82
C VAL A 511 -14.42 30.58 -24.01
N ILE A 512 -14.08 29.30 -23.90
CA ILE A 512 -14.82 28.33 -23.12
C ILE A 512 -14.15 28.27 -21.73
N CYS A 513 -14.91 28.68 -20.70
CA CYS A 513 -14.45 28.66 -19.32
C CYS A 513 -14.74 27.30 -18.70
N ILE A 514 -13.70 26.59 -18.30
CA ILE A 514 -13.77 25.24 -17.74
C ILE A 514 -13.31 25.27 -16.30
N GLU A 515 -14.15 24.79 -15.40
CA GLU A 515 -13.84 24.61 -13.99
C GLU A 515 -13.50 23.14 -13.73
N ASP A 516 -12.35 22.86 -13.13
CA ASP A 516 -12.07 21.57 -12.51
C ASP A 516 -12.19 21.75 -10.98
N PRO A 517 -13.28 21.26 -10.35
CA PRO A 517 -13.60 21.58 -8.98
C PRO A 517 -12.50 21.11 -8.01
N ILE A 518 -12.01 22.03 -7.20
CA ILE A 518 -11.10 21.70 -6.09
C ILE A 518 -11.84 20.81 -5.10
N ARG A 519 -11.17 19.83 -4.54
CA ARG A 519 -11.71 18.98 -3.47
C ARG A 519 -12.02 19.82 -2.24
N ASP A 520 -13.17 19.59 -1.63
CA ASP A 520 -13.67 20.40 -0.52
C ASP A 520 -12.73 20.39 0.69
N GLU A 521 -12.02 19.29 0.90
CA GLU A 521 -11.07 19.08 1.98
C GLU A 521 -9.64 19.59 1.70
N ALA A 522 -9.30 19.98 0.46
CA ALA A 522 -7.92 20.24 0.04
C ALA A 522 -7.21 21.28 0.92
N ALA A 523 -7.85 22.43 1.18
CA ALA A 523 -7.26 23.48 2.01
C ALA A 523 -7.03 23.05 3.47
N ASP A 524 -7.97 22.30 4.05
CA ASP A 524 -7.87 21.79 5.41
C ASP A 524 -6.77 20.71 5.53
N VAL A 525 -6.64 19.87 4.53
CA VAL A 525 -5.59 18.85 4.46
C VAL A 525 -4.22 19.51 4.36
N ILE A 526 -4.03 20.48 3.47
CA ILE A 526 -2.76 21.21 3.33
C ILE A 526 -2.37 21.88 4.64
N ARG A 527 -3.31 22.57 5.29
CA ARG A 527 -3.07 23.20 6.60
C ARG A 527 -2.62 22.16 7.63
N THR A 528 -3.34 21.03 7.73
CA THR A 528 -3.02 19.97 8.69
C THR A 528 -1.68 19.31 8.41
N LEU A 529 -1.32 19.11 7.14
CA LEU A 529 0.00 18.57 6.78
C LEU A 529 1.15 19.51 7.22
N LYS A 530 0.96 20.82 7.08
CA LYS A 530 1.93 21.81 7.62
C LYS A 530 2.05 21.71 9.14
N GLU A 531 0.92 21.57 9.86
CA GLU A 531 0.92 21.36 11.31
C GLU A 531 1.61 20.05 11.72
N LEU A 532 1.55 19.03 10.88
CA LEU A 532 2.23 17.73 11.06
C LEU A 532 3.73 17.76 10.67
N GLY A 533 4.27 18.93 10.36
CA GLY A 533 5.70 19.17 10.22
C GLY A 533 6.25 19.14 8.78
N PHE A 534 5.41 19.29 7.77
CA PHE A 534 5.90 19.63 6.43
C PHE A 534 6.31 21.10 6.40
N ALA A 535 7.57 21.34 6.06
CA ALA A 535 8.13 22.68 6.00
C ALA A 535 7.72 23.42 4.72
N LYS A 536 7.44 22.67 3.65
CA LYS A 536 7.14 23.22 2.33
C LYS A 536 6.07 22.39 1.63
N VAL A 537 5.03 23.08 1.16
CA VAL A 537 3.95 22.49 0.34
C VAL A 537 3.91 23.20 -1.00
N VAL A 538 4.08 22.46 -2.08
CA VAL A 538 4.20 22.97 -3.45
C VAL A 538 3.07 22.42 -4.31
N MET A 539 2.54 23.24 -5.20
CA MET A 539 1.59 22.83 -6.24
C MET A 539 2.23 22.97 -7.63
N MET A 540 2.06 21.99 -8.48
CA MET A 540 2.46 22.03 -9.88
C MET A 540 1.25 21.83 -10.79
N THR A 541 1.19 22.57 -11.88
CA THR A 541 0.10 22.51 -12.84
C THR A 541 0.54 22.92 -14.25
N GLY A 542 -0.08 22.33 -15.26
CA GLY A 542 0.03 22.79 -16.64
C GLY A 542 -0.83 24.01 -16.97
N ASP A 543 -1.63 24.50 -16.02
CA ASP A 543 -2.48 25.68 -16.23
C ASP A 543 -1.66 26.97 -16.35
N SER A 544 -2.34 28.03 -16.86
CA SER A 544 -1.76 29.37 -16.92
C SER A 544 -1.42 29.93 -15.55
N GLU A 545 -0.48 30.86 -15.51
CA GLU A 545 -0.04 31.55 -14.28
C GLU A 545 -1.22 32.15 -13.50
N ARG A 546 -2.19 32.74 -14.18
CA ARG A 546 -3.39 33.36 -13.52
C ARG A 546 -4.19 32.32 -12.74
N THR A 547 -4.54 31.20 -13.39
CA THR A 547 -5.32 30.11 -12.80
C THR A 547 -4.54 29.44 -11.66
N ALA A 548 -3.26 29.15 -11.87
CA ALA A 548 -2.39 28.56 -10.87
C ALA A 548 -2.29 29.41 -9.59
N CYS A 549 -2.11 30.74 -9.74
CA CYS A 549 -2.07 31.69 -8.63
C CYS A 549 -3.38 31.71 -7.83
N ALA A 550 -4.55 31.75 -8.53
CA ALA A 550 -5.86 31.77 -7.89
C ALA A 550 -6.10 30.50 -7.06
N ILE A 551 -5.79 29.34 -7.62
CA ILE A 551 -5.93 28.05 -6.94
C ILE A 551 -4.96 27.93 -5.78
N ALA A 552 -3.68 28.29 -5.96
CA ALA A 552 -2.64 28.24 -4.91
C ALA A 552 -3.05 29.04 -3.66
N ARG A 553 -3.61 30.24 -3.85
CA ARG A 553 -4.15 31.05 -2.76
C ARG A 553 -5.34 30.39 -2.07
N LYS A 554 -6.23 29.75 -2.83
CA LYS A 554 -7.45 29.11 -2.30
C LYS A 554 -7.12 27.87 -1.46
N VAL A 555 -6.16 27.05 -1.90
CA VAL A 555 -5.75 25.84 -1.17
C VAL A 555 -4.69 26.10 -0.11
N GLY A 556 -3.95 27.22 -0.19
CA GLY A 556 -2.98 27.65 0.82
C GLY A 556 -1.63 26.94 0.75
N VAL A 557 -1.13 26.61 -0.44
CA VAL A 557 0.23 26.11 -0.67
C VAL A 557 1.28 27.21 -0.45
N ASP A 558 2.54 26.84 -0.24
CA ASP A 558 3.64 27.80 -0.02
C ASP A 558 4.23 28.31 -1.33
N GLU A 559 4.31 27.42 -2.32
CA GLU A 559 4.80 27.74 -3.66
C GLU A 559 3.92 27.05 -4.71
N TYR A 560 3.90 27.61 -5.91
CA TYR A 560 3.29 26.99 -7.06
C TYR A 560 4.11 27.21 -8.33
N TYR A 561 3.94 26.31 -9.28
CA TYR A 561 4.55 26.37 -10.61
C TYR A 561 3.44 26.13 -11.64
N SER A 562 3.33 27.07 -12.57
CA SER A 562 2.38 27.09 -13.69
C SER A 562 3.05 26.61 -14.98
N GLU A 563 2.27 26.22 -15.96
CA GLU A 563 2.73 25.85 -17.32
C GLU A 563 3.83 24.77 -17.32
N VAL A 564 3.78 23.84 -16.31
CA VAL A 564 4.80 22.82 -16.09
C VAL A 564 4.51 21.59 -16.93
N LEU A 565 5.50 21.17 -17.73
CA LEU A 565 5.46 19.90 -18.44
C LEU A 565 5.80 18.72 -17.50
N PRO A 566 5.40 17.49 -17.84
CA PRO A 566 5.72 16.31 -17.02
C PRO A 566 7.21 16.14 -16.69
N GLU A 567 8.09 16.46 -17.64
CA GLU A 567 9.56 16.40 -17.48
C GLU A 567 10.09 17.45 -16.51
N ASP A 568 9.48 18.62 -16.48
CA ASP A 568 9.87 19.70 -15.56
C ASP A 568 9.52 19.38 -14.11
N LYS A 569 8.42 18.64 -13.88
CA LYS A 569 8.04 18.14 -12.55
C LYS A 569 9.12 17.23 -11.96
N ALA A 570 9.65 16.30 -12.77
CA ALA A 570 10.74 15.43 -12.34
C ALA A 570 12.02 16.22 -12.04
N SER A 571 12.35 17.18 -12.91
CA SER A 571 13.53 18.05 -12.74
C SER A 571 13.47 18.90 -11.48
N TYR A 572 12.28 19.37 -11.09
CA TYR A 572 12.08 20.07 -9.80
C TYR A 572 12.35 19.13 -8.61
N VAL A 573 11.75 17.93 -8.65
CA VAL A 573 11.93 16.95 -7.58
C VAL A 573 13.41 16.60 -7.40
N GLU A 574 14.14 16.38 -8.50
CA GLU A 574 15.57 16.09 -8.45
C GLU A 574 16.40 17.26 -7.87
N ARG A 575 16.07 18.50 -8.20
CA ARG A 575 16.72 19.69 -7.63
C ARG A 575 16.47 19.82 -6.14
N ALA A 576 15.21 19.66 -5.70
CA ALA A 576 14.87 19.71 -4.27
C ALA A 576 15.60 18.62 -3.47
N LYS A 577 15.73 17.40 -4.03
CA LYS A 577 16.54 16.33 -3.43
C LYS A 577 18.03 16.65 -3.39
N ALA A 578 18.57 17.30 -4.42
CA ALA A 578 19.97 17.75 -4.43
C ALA A 578 20.25 18.82 -3.36
N GLU A 579 19.24 19.56 -2.93
CA GLU A 579 19.27 20.50 -1.81
C GLU A 579 19.05 19.81 -0.43
N GLU A 580 19.14 18.49 -0.38
CA GLU A 580 18.98 17.64 0.82
C GLU A 580 17.54 17.61 1.38
N HIS A 581 16.53 18.08 0.63
CA HIS A 581 15.13 17.92 1.00
C HIS A 581 14.66 16.48 0.84
N LYS A 582 13.76 16.04 1.71
CA LYS A 582 13.03 14.77 1.59
C LYS A 582 11.68 15.03 0.94
N VAL A 583 11.58 14.68 -0.34
CA VAL A 583 10.48 15.07 -1.21
C VAL A 583 9.46 13.94 -1.39
N ILE A 584 8.20 14.28 -1.17
CA ILE A 584 7.04 13.46 -1.56
C ILE A 584 6.42 14.10 -2.80
N MET A 585 6.18 13.29 -3.84
CA MET A 585 5.39 13.69 -5.00
C MET A 585 4.03 13.00 -4.95
N ILE A 586 2.96 13.76 -5.14
CA ILE A 586 1.58 13.26 -5.18
C ILE A 586 0.96 13.62 -6.52
N GLY A 587 0.45 12.61 -7.23
CA GLY A 587 -0.18 12.77 -8.53
C GLY A 587 -1.23 11.70 -8.82
N ASP A 588 -1.85 11.79 -9.99
CA ASP A 588 -2.80 10.79 -10.49
C ASP A 588 -2.12 9.58 -11.15
N GLY A 589 -0.84 9.71 -11.48
CA GLY A 589 0.06 8.64 -11.91
C GLY A 589 0.23 8.45 -13.41
N ILE A 590 -0.63 8.98 -14.26
CA ILE A 590 -0.48 8.81 -15.72
C ILE A 590 0.58 9.79 -16.23
N ASN A 591 0.38 11.08 -16.00
CA ASN A 591 1.28 12.13 -16.47
C ASN A 591 2.47 12.40 -15.53
N ASP A 592 2.36 11.97 -14.28
CA ASP A 592 3.32 12.28 -13.22
C ASP A 592 4.33 11.15 -12.96
N SER A 593 4.27 10.06 -13.73
CA SER A 593 5.13 8.88 -13.57
C SER A 593 6.63 9.20 -13.41
N PRO A 594 7.24 10.10 -14.21
CA PRO A 594 8.64 10.46 -14.03
C PRO A 594 8.91 11.16 -12.69
N ALA A 595 8.02 12.08 -12.28
CA ALA A 595 8.16 12.82 -11.04
C ALA A 595 7.91 11.94 -9.80
N LEU A 596 6.92 11.03 -9.87
CA LEU A 596 6.64 10.03 -8.82
C LEU A 596 7.86 9.12 -8.60
N SER A 597 8.51 8.68 -9.68
CA SER A 597 9.71 7.83 -9.61
C SER A 597 10.95 8.59 -9.13
N ALA A 598 11.07 9.88 -9.43
CA ALA A 598 12.20 10.71 -9.01
C ALA A 598 12.16 11.06 -7.51
N ALA A 599 10.98 11.13 -6.90
CA ALA A 599 10.78 11.48 -5.50
C ALA A 599 11.38 10.47 -4.51
N ASP A 600 11.51 10.83 -3.24
CA ASP A 600 11.82 9.87 -2.17
C ASP A 600 10.62 8.97 -1.90
N ILE A 601 9.42 9.48 -2.17
CA ILE A 601 8.17 8.73 -2.17
C ILE A 601 7.26 9.29 -3.26
N GLY A 602 6.85 8.42 -4.18
CA GLY A 602 5.75 8.67 -5.09
C GLY A 602 4.43 8.18 -4.49
N ILE A 603 3.45 9.06 -4.36
CA ILE A 603 2.10 8.72 -3.88
C ILE A 603 1.09 8.93 -5.02
N ALA A 604 0.40 7.88 -5.40
CA ALA A 604 -0.70 7.98 -6.34
C ALA A 604 -2.03 8.08 -5.60
N ILE A 605 -2.85 9.06 -6.00
CA ILE A 605 -4.24 9.18 -5.54
C ILE A 605 -5.10 8.77 -6.73
N SER A 606 -5.76 7.62 -6.63
CA SER A 606 -6.57 7.17 -7.74
C SER A 606 -7.61 6.13 -7.36
N ASP A 607 -8.82 6.36 -7.84
CA ASP A 607 -9.88 5.36 -7.94
C ASP A 607 -9.79 4.54 -9.25
N GLY A 608 -8.93 4.87 -10.20
CA GLY A 608 -9.05 4.34 -11.55
C GLY A 608 -7.79 3.87 -12.27
N ALA A 609 -6.66 4.53 -12.15
CA ALA A 609 -5.50 4.16 -12.96
C ALA A 609 -4.61 3.11 -12.27
N GLU A 610 -4.69 1.87 -12.73
CA GLU A 610 -3.82 0.78 -12.23
C GLU A 610 -2.34 1.03 -12.52
N ILE A 611 -2.01 1.81 -13.56
CA ILE A 611 -0.65 2.31 -13.86
C ILE A 611 -0.07 3.06 -12.68
N ALA A 612 -0.85 3.97 -12.09
CA ALA A 612 -0.43 4.73 -10.93
C ALA A 612 -0.06 3.84 -9.75
N ARG A 613 -0.83 2.75 -9.54
CA ARG A 613 -0.56 1.77 -8.48
C ARG A 613 0.73 1.00 -8.71
N GLU A 614 1.11 0.77 -9.96
CA GLU A 614 2.32 0.02 -10.28
C GLU A 614 3.59 0.86 -10.13
N ILE A 615 3.54 2.13 -10.47
CA ILE A 615 4.69 3.04 -10.42
C ILE A 615 4.88 3.64 -9.02
N ALA A 616 3.81 4.08 -8.37
CA ALA A 616 3.88 4.73 -7.07
C ALA A 616 4.33 3.78 -5.96
N ASP A 617 5.07 4.30 -5.00
CA ASP A 617 5.51 3.60 -3.78
C ASP A 617 4.38 3.39 -2.77
N ILE A 618 3.45 4.33 -2.77
CA ILE A 618 2.25 4.32 -1.94
C ILE A 618 1.05 4.69 -2.81
N THR A 619 -0.04 3.97 -2.66
CA THR A 619 -1.30 4.28 -3.34
C THR A 619 -2.37 4.59 -2.30
N VAL A 620 -3.06 5.68 -2.49
CA VAL A 620 -4.22 6.10 -1.69
C VAL A 620 -5.47 5.88 -2.55
N GLY A 621 -6.20 4.82 -2.25
CA GLY A 621 -7.47 4.48 -2.93
C GLY A 621 -8.62 5.14 -2.20
N ALA A 622 -8.74 6.45 -2.26
CA ALA A 622 -9.81 7.15 -1.59
C ALA A 622 -10.23 8.40 -2.36
N ASP A 623 -11.52 8.65 -2.33
CA ASP A 623 -12.11 9.92 -2.77
C ASP A 623 -11.72 11.10 -1.86
N ASN A 624 -10.79 10.91 -0.91
CA ASN A 624 -10.56 11.86 0.16
C ASN A 624 -9.07 12.00 0.50
N LEU A 625 -8.55 13.23 0.39
CA LEU A 625 -7.16 13.58 0.72
C LEU A 625 -6.80 13.41 2.21
N ASN A 626 -7.78 13.28 3.11
CA ASN A 626 -7.53 13.07 4.55
C ASN A 626 -6.71 11.82 4.86
N GLU A 627 -6.67 10.86 3.93
CA GLU A 627 -5.84 9.66 4.09
C GLU A 627 -4.33 9.97 4.07
N LEU A 628 -3.91 11.08 3.47
CA LEU A 628 -2.53 11.57 3.58
C LEU A 628 -2.17 11.96 5.02
N ILE A 629 -3.11 12.56 5.74
CA ILE A 629 -2.97 12.89 7.17
C ILE A 629 -2.84 11.58 7.98
N THR A 630 -3.70 10.61 7.68
CA THR A 630 -3.68 9.29 8.30
C THR A 630 -2.36 8.59 8.05
N LEU A 631 -1.85 8.60 6.81
CA LEU A 631 -0.56 8.04 6.42
C LEU A 631 0.61 8.69 7.20
N ARG A 632 0.65 10.03 7.27
CA ARG A 632 1.67 10.76 8.03
C ARG A 632 1.66 10.40 9.52
N LYS A 633 0.48 10.30 10.13
CA LYS A 633 0.31 9.88 11.52
C LYS A 633 0.78 8.46 11.76
N ILE A 634 0.39 7.50 10.91
CA ILE A 634 0.84 6.09 10.97
C ILE A 634 2.37 6.03 10.90
N SER A 635 2.97 6.71 9.94
CA SER A 635 4.43 6.74 9.70
C SER A 635 5.20 7.31 10.89
N THR A 636 4.73 8.41 11.45
CA THR A 636 5.32 9.02 12.65
C THR A 636 5.16 8.12 13.89
N ALA A 637 3.99 7.49 14.06
CA ALA A 637 3.74 6.56 15.16
C ALA A 637 4.59 5.28 15.04
N LEU A 638 4.82 4.77 13.83
CA LEU A 638 5.72 3.65 13.57
C LEU A 638 7.15 3.98 14.00
N THR A 639 7.70 5.10 13.54
CA THR A 639 9.06 5.53 13.90
C THR A 639 9.20 5.69 15.41
N ARG A 640 8.19 6.25 16.09
CA ARG A 640 8.15 6.38 17.55
C ARG A 640 8.12 5.01 18.23
N ARG A 641 7.33 4.05 17.72
CA ARG A 641 7.26 2.65 18.23
C ARG A 641 8.61 1.96 18.09
N ILE A 642 9.24 2.05 16.92
CA ILE A 642 10.56 1.45 16.66
C ILE A 642 11.59 1.98 17.67
N ARG A 643 11.69 3.29 17.85
CA ARG A 643 12.62 3.92 18.81
C ARG A 643 12.32 3.50 20.25
N ARG A 644 11.05 3.39 20.62
CA ARG A 644 10.64 2.93 21.95
C ARG A 644 11.01 1.47 22.18
N ASN A 645 10.69 0.58 21.23
CA ASN A 645 11.06 -0.83 21.31
C ASN A 645 12.57 -0.99 21.49
N TYR A 646 13.36 -0.29 20.67
CA TYR A 646 14.81 -0.29 20.77
C TYR A 646 15.29 0.09 22.20
N ARG A 647 14.82 1.21 22.74
CA ARG A 647 15.19 1.64 24.09
C ARG A 647 14.78 0.64 25.17
N THR A 648 13.59 0.04 25.03
CA THR A 648 13.08 -0.95 25.99
C THR A 648 13.94 -2.23 25.94
N ILE A 649 14.26 -2.74 24.75
CA ILE A 649 15.09 -3.93 24.58
C ILE A 649 16.49 -3.71 25.17
N VAL A 650 17.12 -2.62 24.82
CA VAL A 650 18.47 -2.30 25.30
C VAL A 650 18.46 -2.13 26.82
N GLY A 651 17.53 -1.36 27.38
CA GLY A 651 17.44 -1.12 28.82
C GLY A 651 17.17 -2.39 29.62
N PHE A 652 16.18 -3.19 29.19
CA PHE A 652 15.80 -4.43 29.86
C PHE A 652 16.93 -5.47 29.84
N ASN A 653 17.52 -5.70 28.67
CA ASN A 653 18.59 -6.67 28.50
C ASN A 653 19.86 -6.26 29.28
N THR A 654 20.21 -4.98 29.27
CA THR A 654 21.32 -4.46 30.11
C THR A 654 21.03 -4.72 31.59
N GLY A 655 19.80 -4.48 32.05
CA GLY A 655 19.39 -4.79 33.41
C GLY A 655 19.57 -6.28 33.78
N LEU A 656 19.15 -7.18 32.87
CA LEU A 656 19.35 -8.64 33.05
C LEU A 656 20.82 -9.02 33.16
N ILE A 657 21.69 -8.44 32.31
CA ILE A 657 23.12 -8.68 32.35
C ILE A 657 23.69 -8.22 33.70
N VAL A 658 23.37 -7.03 34.16
CA VAL A 658 23.86 -6.48 35.44
C VAL A 658 23.45 -7.38 36.61
N LEU A 659 22.16 -7.80 36.67
CA LEU A 659 21.65 -8.68 37.72
C LEU A 659 22.30 -10.08 37.68
N GLY A 660 22.57 -10.59 36.48
CA GLY A 660 23.27 -11.88 36.30
C GLY A 660 24.72 -11.83 36.75
N VAL A 661 25.47 -10.78 36.37
CA VAL A 661 26.87 -10.56 36.83
C VAL A 661 26.96 -10.33 38.32
N ALA A 662 25.99 -9.60 38.89
CA ALA A 662 25.88 -9.44 40.35
C ALA A 662 25.56 -10.80 41.07
N GLY A 663 25.06 -11.79 40.33
CA GLY A 663 24.71 -13.11 40.89
C GLY A 663 23.32 -13.12 41.54
N VAL A 664 22.48 -12.12 41.29
CA VAL A 664 21.11 -12.02 41.80
C VAL A 664 20.18 -12.99 41.07
N ILE A 665 20.39 -13.18 39.76
CA ILE A 665 19.60 -14.11 38.92
C ILE A 665 20.51 -15.17 38.29
N GLN A 666 19.93 -16.36 38.09
CA GLN A 666 20.63 -17.46 37.41
C GLN A 666 20.55 -17.32 35.88
N PRO A 667 21.50 -17.91 35.11
CA PRO A 667 21.51 -17.86 33.64
C PRO A 667 20.19 -18.33 33.01
N THR A 668 19.60 -19.39 33.52
CA THR A 668 18.32 -19.96 33.05
C THR A 668 17.15 -19.01 33.30
N THR A 669 17.13 -18.31 34.45
CA THR A 669 16.14 -17.31 34.78
C THR A 669 16.30 -16.07 33.88
N SER A 670 17.54 -15.65 33.66
CA SER A 670 17.86 -14.56 32.73
C SER A 670 17.38 -14.86 31.31
N ALA A 671 17.67 -16.05 30.77
CA ALA A 671 17.19 -16.50 29.47
C ALA A 671 15.64 -16.58 29.40
N LEU A 672 14.98 -17.07 30.45
CA LEU A 672 13.51 -17.09 30.48
C LEU A 672 12.91 -15.69 30.46
N MET A 673 13.45 -14.77 31.25
CA MET A 673 12.98 -13.36 31.30
C MET A 673 13.24 -12.66 29.96
N HIS A 674 14.41 -12.90 29.36
CA HIS A 674 14.76 -12.39 28.03
C HIS A 674 13.74 -12.86 26.97
N ASN A 675 13.48 -14.17 26.84
CA ASN A 675 12.53 -14.71 25.87
C ASN A 675 11.10 -14.24 26.14
N THR A 676 10.69 -14.11 27.41
CA THR A 676 9.38 -13.56 27.76
C THR A 676 9.26 -12.10 27.35
N SER A 677 10.30 -11.30 27.56
CA SER A 677 10.30 -9.89 27.12
C SER A 677 10.28 -9.76 25.59
N THR A 678 11.02 -10.60 24.87
CA THR A 678 11.02 -10.65 23.40
C THR A 678 9.63 -10.96 22.86
N LEU A 679 8.96 -11.97 23.42
CA LEU A 679 7.58 -12.32 23.07
C LEU A 679 6.62 -11.16 23.37
N ALA A 680 6.72 -10.56 24.58
CA ALA A 680 5.85 -9.45 24.97
C ALA A 680 6.00 -8.24 24.06
N ILE A 681 7.24 -7.89 23.68
CA ILE A 681 7.52 -6.79 22.75
C ILE A 681 7.02 -7.14 21.33
N GLY A 682 7.19 -8.37 20.88
CA GLY A 682 6.66 -8.86 19.60
C GLY A 682 5.13 -8.76 19.55
N LEU A 683 4.44 -9.28 20.57
CA LEU A 683 2.97 -9.19 20.68
C LEU A 683 2.48 -7.73 20.77
N HIS A 684 3.23 -6.86 21.47
CA HIS A 684 2.89 -5.44 21.52
C HIS A 684 3.07 -4.78 20.13
N SER A 685 4.09 -5.20 19.39
CA SER A 685 4.37 -4.70 18.04
C SER A 685 3.31 -5.10 16.99
N MET A 686 2.56 -6.18 17.23
CA MET A 686 1.43 -6.60 16.39
C MET A 686 0.17 -5.74 16.55
N LYS A 687 0.06 -4.98 17.63
CA LYS A 687 -1.12 -4.13 17.88
C LYS A 687 -1.10 -2.93 16.94
N ASP A 688 -2.29 -2.40 16.66
CA ASP A 688 -2.42 -1.16 15.91
C ASP A 688 -1.65 -0.01 16.59
N LEU A 689 -1.17 0.92 15.78
CA LEU A 689 -0.46 2.10 16.27
C LEU A 689 -1.44 3.08 16.92
N VAL A 690 -1.03 3.71 17.99
CA VAL A 690 -1.78 4.82 18.60
C VAL A 690 -1.42 6.08 17.82
N LEU A 691 -2.40 6.64 17.12
CA LEU A 691 -2.27 7.81 16.24
C LEU A 691 -2.47 9.12 17.00
#